data_1abac6410670f49612f977071b502516
#
_entry.id   1abac6410670f49612f977071b502516
#
_cell.length_a   1.000
_cell.length_b   1.000
_cell.length_c   1.000
_cell.angle_alpha   90.00
_cell.angle_beta   90.00
_cell.angle_gamma   90.00
#
_symmetry.space_group_name_H-M   'P 1'
#
loop_
_entity.id
_entity.type
_entity.pdbx_description
1 polymer ?
#
loop_
_entity_poly.entity_id
_entity_poly.type
_entity_poly.pdbx_seq_one_letter_code
_entity_poly.pdbx_strand_id
1 'polypeptide(L)'
;MKIFIGIFVLLAGSMFAQTASQKHPFRFEEMMKLKRVGAPVPSPDGKWVVFDCEDVDLAANTKISHLWIVPASGGESHRLNPTPNHEERPRFSPDGKRLIWTSKATDPTQVWMCDFDPEAGQLVGKPHQVTSISTGADGAIWSPDGKNIVFVSAVYPDCNPPPPGSGVTSDDCNKKRDEELKKSKVKAKIFTRLFYRHWNAFTEFKRSHLFVLSGDARADRSTDISSVRQAGVSPAESQTPGETPGVPTGKMPVPRDLTPGDHDVPPFSLGGQDMYAITPDGQEVAYTSNIDEVEATSTNNEIFIVPISGGAPKKISSSPGADTTPLYSPDGKYIAWRSQARAGFEADKWRFLVQDRQTGNTREVAQSFEYSIGSFSWASRTGEIVFTAERRGTSPLFSTSVGANWTTIAENDGLHADDLTINNGILYFTRMSIQAPNEIWRLDLSTGHDANPTAVTHMNDALLSQIDMQPLESFTFKGANNDDVQGFLIKPPGFDPNKRYPLKFLLHGGPQGAWGNSWTYRWNAELLAATANYVVVMINFHGSTGYGQKFTDSISGDWGGKPYIDVMKGLDYVEKTFPFIDKNREAALGASYGGYMANWLLGHTNRFKCIVSHDGMFNAESAYGTTEELWFANWEFGGPPWKKRDVYRKWSPHEYAANFKTPTLVVHGQNDYRLDVSQGFDLFTTLQVLKVPSKMLYFPDEGHWVLKPQNSQLWYKTVNDWVDQWCK
;
A
#
# COMPACT_ATOMS: atom_id res chain seq x y z
N MET A 1 -5.14 -49.72 76.37
CA MET A 1 -4.81 -48.30 76.13
C MET A 1 -3.80 -48.25 74.99
N LYS A 2 -4.30 -48.09 73.72
CA LYS A 2 -3.44 -48.06 72.53
C LYS A 2 -3.43 -46.62 71.97
N ILE A 3 -2.26 -46.02 71.94
CA ILE A 3 -2.05 -44.70 71.46
C ILE A 3 -1.85 -44.80 69.93
N PHE A 4 -2.67 -44.10 69.12
CA PHE A 4 -2.48 -43.91 67.69
C PHE A 4 -1.78 -42.62 67.48
N ILE A 5 -0.56 -42.68 66.88
CA ILE A 5 0.21 -41.51 66.38
C ILE A 5 -0.20 -41.34 64.91
N GLY A 6 -0.92 -40.26 64.62
CA GLY A 6 -1.20 -39.83 63.25
C GLY A 6 -0.07 -39.01 62.69
N ILE A 7 0.51 -39.46 61.61
CA ILE A 7 1.53 -38.71 60.80
C ILE A 7 0.78 -37.79 59.83
N PHE A 8 0.88 -36.45 60.03
CA PHE A 8 0.48 -35.45 59.07
C PHE A 8 1.59 -35.25 58.02
N VAL A 9 1.38 -35.69 56.79
CA VAL A 9 2.21 -35.36 55.66
C VAL A 9 1.76 -34.00 55.12
N LEU A 10 2.54 -32.94 55.37
CA LEU A 10 2.41 -31.65 54.72
C LEU A 10 2.95 -31.76 53.29
N LEU A 11 2.03 -31.83 52.29
CA LEU A 11 2.34 -31.56 50.87
C LEU A 11 2.53 -30.06 50.66
N ALA A 12 3.77 -29.65 50.62
CA ALA A 12 4.14 -28.31 50.14
C ALA A 12 3.95 -28.27 48.62
N GLY A 13 2.79 -27.78 48.17
CA GLY A 13 2.56 -27.42 46.79
C GLY A 13 3.41 -26.20 46.43
N SER A 14 4.50 -26.39 45.74
CA SER A 14 5.24 -25.30 45.10
C SER A 14 4.37 -24.70 44.01
N MET A 15 3.66 -23.63 44.28
CA MET A 15 3.13 -22.72 43.31
C MET A 15 4.34 -22.06 42.59
N PHE A 16 4.67 -22.55 41.40
CA PHE A 16 5.44 -21.77 40.46
C PHE A 16 4.58 -20.56 40.05
N ALA A 17 4.77 -19.45 40.75
CA ALA A 17 4.35 -18.16 40.25
C ALA A 17 5.14 -17.94 38.95
N GLN A 18 4.50 -18.10 37.80
CA GLN A 18 4.98 -17.63 36.54
C GLN A 18 5.14 -16.12 36.69
N THR A 19 6.36 -15.65 36.94
CA THR A 19 6.68 -14.23 36.89
C THR A 19 6.35 -13.78 35.48
N ALA A 20 5.31 -12.97 35.32
CA ALA A 20 5.01 -12.30 34.06
C ALA A 20 6.30 -11.62 33.61
N SER A 21 6.81 -12.01 32.47
CA SER A 21 8.01 -11.41 31.88
C SER A 21 7.76 -9.91 31.78
N GLN A 22 8.64 -9.11 32.41
CA GLN A 22 8.49 -7.65 32.35
C GLN A 22 8.67 -7.23 30.90
N LYS A 23 7.64 -6.59 30.31
CA LYS A 23 7.70 -6.04 28.96
C LYS A 23 8.84 -5.03 28.84
N HIS A 24 9.43 -4.94 27.67
CA HIS A 24 10.54 -4.02 27.40
C HIS A 24 10.18 -3.00 26.32
N PRO A 25 10.91 -1.86 26.22
CA PRO A 25 10.68 -0.87 25.17
C PRO A 25 10.86 -1.44 23.76
N PHE A 26 10.07 -0.97 22.81
CA PHE A 26 10.12 -1.35 21.42
C PHE A 26 11.45 -0.99 20.76
N ARG A 27 12.00 -1.88 19.95
CA ARG A 27 13.31 -1.73 19.28
C ARG A 27 13.18 -1.89 17.78
N PHE A 28 14.11 -1.27 17.03
CA PHE A 28 14.12 -1.35 15.57
C PHE A 28 14.21 -2.78 15.05
N GLU A 29 15.08 -3.60 15.65
CA GLU A 29 15.28 -5.01 15.26
C GLU A 29 14.00 -5.85 15.46
N GLU A 30 13.17 -5.50 16.42
CA GLU A 30 11.87 -6.14 16.64
C GLU A 30 10.86 -5.70 15.62
N MET A 31 10.83 -4.41 15.26
CA MET A 31 10.00 -3.91 14.17
C MET A 31 10.32 -4.64 12.85
N MET A 32 11.59 -4.95 12.59
CA MET A 32 11.99 -5.71 11.40
C MET A 32 11.59 -7.19 11.45
N LYS A 33 11.41 -7.78 12.65
CA LYS A 33 10.95 -9.16 12.83
C LYS A 33 9.43 -9.32 12.73
N LEU A 34 8.67 -8.24 12.85
CA LEU A 34 7.22 -8.29 12.72
C LEU A 34 6.84 -8.73 11.29
N LYS A 35 5.94 -9.71 11.23
CA LYS A 35 5.35 -10.21 10.00
C LYS A 35 4.46 -9.16 9.37
N ARG A 36 4.56 -8.98 8.07
CA ARG A 36 3.77 -8.01 7.31
C ARG A 36 2.70 -8.76 6.54
N VAL A 37 1.56 -8.91 7.18
CA VAL A 37 0.43 -9.67 6.68
C VAL A 37 -0.27 -8.89 5.57
N GLY A 38 -0.45 -9.51 4.41
CA GLY A 38 -1.15 -8.96 3.25
C GLY A 38 -2.65 -9.24 3.23
N ALA A 39 -3.28 -8.94 2.10
CA ALA A 39 -4.72 -9.03 1.92
C ALA A 39 -5.26 -10.47 2.07
N PRO A 40 -6.44 -10.66 2.71
CA PRO A 40 -7.05 -11.97 2.84
C PRO A 40 -7.66 -12.47 1.53
N VAL A 41 -7.41 -13.75 1.20
CA VAL A 41 -8.00 -14.43 0.05
C VAL A 41 -8.71 -15.69 0.55
N PRO A 42 -10.01 -15.62 0.86
CA PRO A 42 -10.77 -16.78 1.31
C PRO A 42 -10.95 -17.80 0.18
N SER A 43 -10.89 -19.09 0.53
CA SER A 43 -11.24 -20.16 -0.40
C SER A 43 -12.73 -20.12 -0.75
N PRO A 44 -13.15 -20.50 -1.97
CA PRO A 44 -14.55 -20.44 -2.38
C PRO A 44 -15.52 -21.23 -1.48
N ASP A 45 -15.06 -22.31 -0.88
CA ASP A 45 -15.83 -23.10 0.10
C ASP A 45 -15.89 -22.50 1.52
N GLY A 46 -15.11 -21.43 1.76
CA GLY A 46 -15.06 -20.71 3.04
C GLY A 46 -14.31 -21.42 4.17
N LYS A 47 -13.53 -22.47 3.88
CA LYS A 47 -12.77 -23.22 4.91
C LYS A 47 -11.43 -22.58 5.24
N TRP A 48 -10.79 -21.92 4.28
CA TRP A 48 -9.43 -21.44 4.37
C TRP A 48 -9.31 -19.96 3.98
N VAL A 49 -8.29 -19.30 4.50
CA VAL A 49 -7.83 -17.99 4.04
C VAL A 49 -6.36 -18.11 3.69
N VAL A 50 -6.01 -17.79 2.44
CA VAL A 50 -4.63 -17.66 1.96
C VAL A 50 -4.26 -16.19 1.95
N PHE A 51 -3.01 -15.87 2.24
CA PHE A 51 -2.47 -14.51 2.21
C PHE A 51 -0.97 -14.57 1.92
N ASP A 52 -0.42 -13.47 1.42
CA ASP A 52 1.01 -13.28 1.41
C ASP A 52 1.47 -12.61 2.70
N CYS A 53 2.70 -12.93 3.10
CA CYS A 53 3.30 -12.35 4.30
C CYS A 53 4.77 -12.06 4.04
N GLU A 54 5.15 -10.77 4.15
CA GLU A 54 6.52 -10.31 3.92
C GLU A 54 7.36 -10.48 5.21
N ASP A 55 8.48 -11.15 5.06
CA ASP A 55 9.55 -11.30 6.04
C ASP A 55 10.73 -10.38 5.69
N VAL A 56 11.36 -9.81 6.71
CA VAL A 56 12.56 -8.98 6.55
C VAL A 56 13.79 -9.70 7.07
N ASP A 57 14.78 -9.88 6.22
CA ASP A 57 16.13 -10.26 6.62
C ASP A 57 17.02 -9.00 6.68
N LEU A 58 17.20 -8.50 7.89
CA LEU A 58 18.00 -7.29 8.13
C LEU A 58 19.47 -7.50 7.79
N ALA A 59 20.01 -8.70 8.03
CA ALA A 59 21.42 -9.01 7.74
C ALA A 59 21.68 -9.10 6.24
N ALA A 60 20.79 -9.76 5.49
CA ALA A 60 20.84 -9.84 4.02
C ALA A 60 20.38 -8.54 3.34
N ASN A 61 19.80 -7.59 4.08
CA ASN A 61 19.18 -6.37 3.55
C ASN A 61 18.07 -6.66 2.52
N THR A 62 17.27 -7.69 2.74
CA THR A 62 16.22 -8.16 1.82
C THR A 62 14.87 -8.26 2.49
N LYS A 63 13.84 -8.27 1.65
CA LYS A 63 12.46 -8.54 2.00
C LYS A 63 11.94 -9.61 1.07
N ILE A 64 11.28 -10.62 1.64
CA ILE A 64 10.74 -11.73 0.87
C ILE A 64 9.33 -12.02 1.34
N SER A 65 8.38 -12.00 0.41
CA SER A 65 7.01 -12.41 0.67
C SER A 65 6.82 -13.89 0.38
N HIS A 66 5.99 -14.54 1.19
CA HIS A 66 5.67 -15.96 1.06
C HIS A 66 4.16 -16.18 1.24
N LEU A 67 3.65 -17.25 0.62
CA LEU A 67 2.27 -17.66 0.78
C LEU A 67 2.03 -18.37 2.12
N TRP A 68 1.02 -17.94 2.84
CA TRP A 68 0.56 -18.52 4.10
C TRP A 68 -0.91 -18.89 4.01
N ILE A 69 -1.33 -19.83 4.86
CA ILE A 69 -2.71 -20.29 4.95
C ILE A 69 -3.12 -20.45 6.42
N VAL A 70 -4.39 -20.19 6.68
CA VAL A 70 -5.01 -20.33 8.00
C VAL A 70 -6.45 -20.84 7.84
N PRO A 71 -7.01 -21.63 8.78
CA PRO A 71 -8.44 -21.93 8.78
C PRO A 71 -9.26 -20.63 8.85
N ALA A 72 -10.33 -20.54 8.05
CA ALA A 72 -11.18 -19.33 7.98
C ALA A 72 -11.87 -18.97 9.30
N SER A 73 -11.99 -19.94 10.23
CA SER A 73 -12.47 -19.72 11.60
C SER A 73 -11.40 -19.19 12.56
N GLY A 74 -10.16 -19.05 12.11
CA GLY A 74 -8.97 -18.77 12.93
C GLY A 74 -8.26 -20.03 13.38
N GLY A 75 -7.00 -19.88 13.80
CA GLY A 75 -6.15 -20.98 14.24
C GLY A 75 -4.67 -20.72 13.91
N GLU A 76 -3.89 -21.80 13.86
CA GLU A 76 -2.47 -21.72 13.53
C GLU A 76 -2.28 -21.47 12.03
N SER A 77 -1.54 -20.42 11.70
CA SER A 77 -1.13 -20.11 10.32
C SER A 77 0.15 -20.87 9.96
N HIS A 78 0.23 -21.40 8.75
CA HIS A 78 1.45 -22.07 8.27
C HIS A 78 1.78 -21.70 6.83
N ARG A 79 3.06 -21.89 6.46
CA ARG A 79 3.53 -21.67 5.09
C ARG A 79 2.87 -22.64 4.12
N LEU A 80 2.18 -22.09 3.10
CA LEU A 80 1.49 -22.91 2.10
C LEU A 80 2.47 -23.52 1.09
N ASN A 81 3.46 -22.75 0.64
CA ASN A 81 4.50 -23.19 -0.28
C ASN A 81 5.89 -22.97 0.34
N PRO A 82 6.59 -24.03 0.78
CA PRO A 82 7.88 -23.91 1.47
C PRO A 82 9.04 -23.69 0.47
N THR A 83 9.02 -22.59 -0.27
CA THR A 83 10.06 -22.17 -1.22
C THR A 83 10.85 -20.97 -0.68
N PRO A 84 12.12 -20.77 -1.07
CA PRO A 84 12.85 -19.56 -0.76
C PRO A 84 12.48 -18.37 -1.68
N ASN A 85 11.68 -18.59 -2.71
CA ASN A 85 11.34 -17.58 -3.69
C ASN A 85 10.33 -16.57 -3.12
N HIS A 86 10.38 -15.35 -3.63
CA HIS A 86 9.35 -14.35 -3.37
C HIS A 86 8.05 -14.72 -4.09
N GLU A 87 6.95 -14.76 -3.35
CA GLU A 87 5.61 -15.13 -3.80
C GLU A 87 4.58 -14.17 -3.20
N GLU A 88 3.66 -13.68 -4.03
CA GLU A 88 2.65 -12.70 -3.63
C GLU A 88 1.37 -12.81 -4.48
N ARG A 89 0.32 -12.12 -4.03
CA ARG A 89 -0.97 -11.99 -4.76
C ARG A 89 -1.63 -13.32 -5.10
N PRO A 90 -1.87 -14.21 -4.13
CA PRO A 90 -2.56 -15.48 -4.38
C PRO A 90 -4.00 -15.25 -4.82
N ARG A 91 -4.54 -16.14 -5.69
CA ARG A 91 -5.94 -16.15 -6.08
C ARG A 91 -6.42 -17.58 -6.31
N PHE A 92 -7.50 -17.99 -5.66
CA PHE A 92 -8.14 -19.26 -5.92
C PHE A 92 -8.85 -19.28 -7.27
N SER A 93 -8.84 -20.45 -7.94
CA SER A 93 -9.80 -20.69 -9.02
C SER A 93 -11.24 -20.72 -8.47
N PRO A 94 -12.26 -20.42 -9.28
CA PRO A 94 -13.64 -20.39 -8.81
C PRO A 94 -14.17 -21.69 -8.22
N ASP A 95 -13.60 -22.83 -8.64
CA ASP A 95 -13.91 -24.17 -8.11
C ASP A 95 -13.13 -24.51 -6.82
N GLY A 96 -12.25 -23.63 -6.37
CA GLY A 96 -11.44 -23.80 -5.18
C GLY A 96 -10.35 -24.90 -5.26
N LYS A 97 -10.11 -25.47 -6.45
CA LYS A 97 -9.19 -26.61 -6.63
C LYS A 97 -7.82 -26.22 -7.15
N ARG A 98 -7.59 -24.96 -7.46
CA ARG A 98 -6.30 -24.44 -7.94
C ARG A 98 -6.04 -23.09 -7.28
N LEU A 99 -4.75 -22.79 -7.12
CA LEU A 99 -4.26 -21.50 -6.68
C LEU A 99 -3.27 -20.97 -7.71
N ILE A 100 -3.40 -19.69 -8.08
CA ILE A 100 -2.39 -18.95 -8.84
C ILE A 100 -1.77 -17.88 -7.96
N TRP A 101 -0.53 -17.49 -8.26
CA TRP A 101 0.20 -16.43 -7.58
C TRP A 101 1.32 -15.88 -8.46
N THR A 102 1.80 -14.71 -8.14
CA THR A 102 2.99 -14.10 -8.74
C THR A 102 4.25 -14.61 -8.03
N SER A 103 5.28 -15.05 -8.78
CA SER A 103 6.52 -15.54 -8.19
C SER A 103 7.76 -15.06 -8.94
N LYS A 104 8.81 -14.75 -8.16
CA LYS A 104 10.17 -14.45 -8.63
C LYS A 104 11.05 -15.71 -8.71
N ALA A 105 10.45 -16.90 -8.85
CA ALA A 105 11.18 -18.14 -9.13
C ALA A 105 11.87 -18.10 -10.51
N THR A 106 11.45 -17.20 -11.38
CA THR A 106 12.06 -16.87 -12.67
C THR A 106 12.31 -15.36 -12.78
N ASP A 107 13.26 -14.98 -13.64
CA ASP A 107 13.48 -13.59 -14.05
C ASP A 107 13.19 -13.48 -15.56
N PRO A 108 12.20 -12.69 -15.97
CA PRO A 108 11.31 -11.85 -15.15
C PRO A 108 10.28 -12.67 -14.35
N THR A 109 9.64 -11.97 -13.39
CA THR A 109 8.51 -12.46 -12.58
C THR A 109 7.41 -13.04 -13.46
N GLN A 110 6.80 -14.16 -13.04
CA GLN A 110 5.74 -14.84 -13.79
C GLN A 110 4.60 -15.29 -12.88
N VAL A 111 3.45 -15.64 -13.48
CA VAL A 111 2.34 -16.28 -12.79
C VAL A 111 2.58 -17.78 -12.70
N TRP A 112 2.42 -18.32 -11.51
CA TRP A 112 2.55 -19.73 -11.19
C TRP A 112 1.21 -20.30 -10.72
N MET A 113 1.04 -21.61 -10.84
CA MET A 113 -0.17 -22.31 -10.44
C MET A 113 0.18 -23.66 -9.78
N CYS A 114 -0.68 -24.07 -8.84
CA CYS A 114 -0.68 -25.43 -8.29
C CYS A 114 -2.12 -25.88 -8.04
N ASP A 115 -2.33 -27.20 -8.06
CA ASP A 115 -3.56 -27.79 -7.56
C ASP A 115 -3.63 -27.61 -6.05
N PHE A 116 -4.85 -27.49 -5.53
CA PHE A 116 -5.13 -27.27 -4.12
C PHE A 116 -6.17 -28.27 -3.63
N ASP A 117 -5.89 -28.90 -2.49
CA ASP A 117 -6.84 -29.74 -1.78
C ASP A 117 -7.64 -28.89 -0.77
N PRO A 118 -8.91 -28.61 -1.03
CA PRO A 118 -9.73 -27.78 -0.15
C PRO A 118 -10.08 -28.46 1.18
N GLU A 119 -9.98 -29.79 1.30
CA GLU A 119 -10.21 -30.49 2.56
C GLU A 119 -8.99 -30.43 3.48
N ALA A 120 -7.80 -30.59 2.91
CA ALA A 120 -6.55 -30.60 3.66
C ALA A 120 -5.93 -29.19 3.81
N GLY A 121 -6.34 -28.20 3.01
CA GLY A 121 -5.76 -26.85 3.01
C GLY A 121 -4.30 -26.84 2.53
N GLN A 122 -3.97 -27.59 1.49
CA GLN A 122 -2.59 -27.73 1.04
C GLN A 122 -2.47 -27.81 -0.49
N LEU A 123 -1.30 -27.44 -1.02
CA LEU A 123 -1.00 -27.61 -2.42
C LEU A 123 -0.82 -29.10 -2.76
N VAL A 124 -1.26 -29.51 -3.96
CA VAL A 124 -1.17 -30.87 -4.46
C VAL A 124 -0.24 -30.94 -5.67
N GLY A 125 0.81 -31.72 -5.57
CA GLY A 125 1.81 -31.84 -6.63
C GLY A 125 2.85 -30.72 -6.60
N LYS A 126 3.43 -30.41 -7.76
CA LYS A 126 4.45 -29.35 -7.89
C LYS A 126 3.88 -28.13 -8.56
N PRO A 127 4.15 -26.92 -8.03
CA PRO A 127 3.86 -25.68 -8.74
C PRO A 127 4.49 -25.66 -10.13
N HIS A 128 3.78 -25.08 -11.09
CA HIS A 128 4.26 -24.89 -12.45
C HIS A 128 3.94 -23.49 -12.95
N GLN A 129 4.78 -23.02 -13.86
CA GLN A 129 4.66 -21.71 -14.48
C GLN A 129 3.48 -21.68 -15.47
N VAL A 130 2.63 -20.65 -15.41
CA VAL A 130 1.46 -20.47 -16.27
C VAL A 130 1.73 -19.46 -17.39
N THR A 131 2.52 -18.43 -17.11
CA THR A 131 2.92 -17.41 -18.09
C THR A 131 4.42 -17.53 -18.39
N SER A 132 4.82 -17.19 -19.62
CA SER A 132 6.21 -17.09 -20.03
C SER A 132 6.48 -15.89 -20.92
N ILE A 133 5.84 -14.77 -20.58
CA ILE A 133 6.01 -13.52 -21.31
C ILE A 133 7.35 -12.87 -20.96
N SER A 134 8.10 -12.41 -21.96
CA SER A 134 9.47 -11.92 -21.80
C SER A 134 9.58 -10.66 -20.94
N THR A 135 8.50 -9.91 -20.81
CA THR A 135 8.39 -8.68 -20.01
C THR A 135 7.88 -8.91 -18.58
N GLY A 136 7.59 -10.18 -18.22
CA GLY A 136 7.05 -10.53 -16.92
C GLY A 136 5.52 -10.43 -16.82
N ALA A 137 4.96 -11.08 -15.82
CA ALA A 137 3.53 -11.10 -15.55
C ALA A 137 3.24 -10.94 -14.06
N ASP A 138 2.23 -10.12 -13.74
CA ASP A 138 1.80 -9.84 -12.37
C ASP A 138 0.28 -9.64 -12.29
N GLY A 139 -0.26 -9.64 -11.06
CA GLY A 139 -1.65 -9.29 -10.78
C GLY A 139 -2.69 -10.20 -11.39
N ALA A 140 -2.42 -11.47 -11.51
CA ALA A 140 -3.31 -12.43 -12.17
C ALA A 140 -4.61 -12.65 -11.38
N ILE A 141 -5.75 -12.60 -12.10
CA ILE A 141 -7.08 -12.93 -11.59
C ILE A 141 -7.78 -13.95 -12.51
N TRP A 142 -8.55 -14.85 -11.90
CA TRP A 142 -9.38 -15.79 -12.65
C TRP A 142 -10.65 -15.15 -13.18
N SER A 143 -11.08 -15.53 -14.38
CA SER A 143 -12.48 -15.31 -14.75
C SER A 143 -13.40 -16.18 -13.86
N PRO A 144 -14.59 -15.67 -13.47
CA PRO A 144 -15.50 -16.40 -12.58
C PRO A 144 -15.98 -17.75 -13.12
N ASP A 145 -15.91 -17.97 -14.43
CA ASP A 145 -16.20 -19.26 -15.07
C ASP A 145 -14.98 -20.23 -15.09
N GLY A 146 -13.83 -19.78 -14.60
CA GLY A 146 -12.60 -20.56 -14.50
C GLY A 146 -11.88 -20.83 -15.84
N LYS A 147 -12.34 -20.22 -16.94
CA LYS A 147 -11.79 -20.50 -18.29
C LYS A 147 -10.64 -19.60 -18.69
N ASN A 148 -10.50 -18.43 -18.06
CA ASN A 148 -9.49 -17.45 -18.40
C ASN A 148 -8.77 -16.93 -17.16
N ILE A 149 -7.53 -16.49 -17.37
CA ILE A 149 -6.71 -15.76 -16.41
C ILE A 149 -6.37 -14.42 -17.06
N VAL A 150 -6.67 -13.31 -16.40
CA VAL A 150 -6.27 -11.95 -16.81
C VAL A 150 -5.12 -11.51 -15.93
N PHE A 151 -4.08 -10.94 -16.52
CA PHE A 151 -2.88 -10.48 -15.81
C PHE A 151 -2.30 -9.23 -16.46
N VAL A 152 -1.38 -8.55 -15.78
CA VAL A 152 -0.68 -7.34 -16.24
C VAL A 152 0.71 -7.69 -16.74
N SER A 153 1.13 -7.07 -17.85
CA SER A 153 2.52 -7.06 -18.30
C SER A 153 2.89 -5.70 -18.89
N ALA A 154 4.11 -5.24 -18.63
CA ALA A 154 4.61 -3.97 -19.16
C ALA A 154 5.33 -4.20 -20.51
N VAL A 155 4.76 -3.72 -21.59
CA VAL A 155 5.21 -3.95 -22.97
C VAL A 155 5.52 -2.65 -23.70
N TYR A 156 6.32 -2.74 -24.77
CA TYR A 156 6.51 -1.60 -25.68
C TYR A 156 5.29 -1.46 -26.60
N PRO A 157 4.61 -0.31 -26.62
CA PRO A 157 3.38 -0.11 -27.39
C PRO A 157 3.53 -0.41 -28.88
N ASP A 158 4.69 -0.12 -29.47
CA ASP A 158 4.98 -0.36 -30.88
C ASP A 158 5.37 -1.83 -31.21
N CYS A 159 5.55 -2.67 -30.17
CA CYS A 159 5.64 -4.12 -30.32
C CYS A 159 4.27 -4.81 -30.24
N ASN A 160 3.18 -4.09 -29.97
CA ASN A 160 1.89 -4.67 -29.67
C ASN A 160 0.71 -3.90 -30.32
N PRO A 161 0.27 -4.24 -31.54
CA PRO A 161 0.70 -5.38 -32.35
C PRO A 161 2.10 -5.21 -32.94
N PRO A 162 2.79 -6.32 -33.29
CA PRO A 162 4.11 -6.23 -33.93
C PRO A 162 4.00 -5.59 -35.31
N PRO A 163 5.08 -5.00 -35.83
CA PRO A 163 5.07 -4.35 -37.14
C PRO A 163 4.53 -5.26 -38.26
N PRO A 164 3.58 -4.79 -39.10
CA PRO A 164 3.01 -5.59 -40.17
C PRO A 164 4.07 -6.19 -41.07
N GLY A 165 3.93 -7.49 -41.37
CA GLY A 165 4.85 -8.20 -42.26
C GLY A 165 6.20 -8.58 -41.65
N SER A 166 6.44 -8.31 -40.36
CA SER A 166 7.71 -8.64 -39.69
C SER A 166 7.93 -10.13 -39.48
N GLY A 167 6.87 -10.93 -39.41
CA GLY A 167 6.92 -12.36 -39.04
C GLY A 167 7.35 -12.62 -37.59
N VAL A 168 7.44 -11.57 -36.75
CA VAL A 168 7.89 -11.59 -35.36
C VAL A 168 6.65 -11.50 -34.45
N THR A 169 6.63 -12.26 -33.37
CA THR A 169 5.57 -12.10 -32.35
C THR A 169 5.77 -10.83 -31.51
N SER A 170 4.72 -10.37 -30.84
CA SER A 170 4.85 -9.24 -29.90
C SER A 170 5.86 -9.51 -28.81
N ASP A 171 5.89 -10.74 -28.27
CA ASP A 171 6.84 -11.12 -27.24
C ASP A 171 8.30 -11.16 -27.74
N ASP A 172 8.55 -11.69 -28.95
CA ASP A 172 9.90 -11.64 -29.55
C ASP A 172 10.38 -10.22 -29.79
N CYS A 173 9.48 -9.30 -30.18
CA CYS A 173 9.77 -7.87 -30.35
C CYS A 173 10.19 -7.25 -29.01
N ASN A 174 9.40 -7.44 -27.96
CA ASN A 174 9.69 -6.94 -26.61
C ASN A 174 11.03 -7.49 -26.08
N LYS A 175 11.22 -8.80 -26.16
CA LYS A 175 12.45 -9.49 -25.76
C LYS A 175 13.69 -8.94 -26.46
N LYS A 176 13.62 -8.81 -27.78
CA LYS A 176 14.74 -8.28 -28.58
C LYS A 176 15.11 -6.84 -28.13
N ARG A 177 14.11 -6.01 -27.89
CA ARG A 177 14.31 -4.65 -27.44
C ARG A 177 14.99 -4.56 -26.07
N ASP A 178 14.53 -5.34 -25.11
CA ASP A 178 15.14 -5.45 -23.78
C ASP A 178 16.59 -5.96 -23.87
N GLU A 179 16.85 -6.95 -24.70
CA GLU A 179 18.20 -7.45 -24.93
C GLU A 179 19.13 -6.39 -25.57
N GLU A 180 18.64 -5.63 -26.54
CA GLU A 180 19.39 -4.55 -27.16
C GLU A 180 19.75 -3.46 -26.15
N LEU A 181 18.82 -3.06 -25.30
CA LEU A 181 19.05 -2.08 -24.22
C LEU A 181 20.07 -2.59 -23.20
N LYS A 182 19.95 -3.86 -22.78
CA LYS A 182 20.90 -4.49 -21.84
C LYS A 182 22.31 -4.56 -22.42
N LYS A 183 22.46 -4.92 -23.71
CA LYS A 183 23.75 -5.05 -24.42
C LYS A 183 24.37 -3.70 -24.78
N SER A 184 23.60 -2.65 -24.88
CA SER A 184 24.10 -1.31 -25.26
C SER A 184 25.11 -0.77 -24.23
N LYS A 185 26.24 -0.31 -24.71
CA LYS A 185 27.23 0.45 -23.91
C LYS A 185 26.80 1.90 -23.69
N VAL A 186 25.94 2.42 -24.55
CA VAL A 186 25.38 3.76 -24.42
C VAL A 186 24.20 3.67 -23.44
N LYS A 187 24.29 4.37 -22.32
CA LYS A 187 23.24 4.43 -21.30
C LYS A 187 22.41 5.71 -21.35
N ALA A 188 22.68 6.58 -22.33
CA ALA A 188 21.88 7.78 -22.56
C ALA A 188 20.45 7.40 -22.98
N LYS A 189 19.47 8.12 -22.43
CA LYS A 189 18.04 8.00 -22.78
C LYS A 189 17.61 9.30 -23.48
N ILE A 190 16.72 9.20 -24.46
CA ILE A 190 16.15 10.34 -25.18
C ILE A 190 14.66 10.35 -24.84
N PHE A 191 14.20 11.46 -24.27
CA PHE A 191 12.80 11.65 -23.89
C PHE A 191 12.20 12.77 -24.75
N THR A 192 11.00 12.56 -25.23
CA THR A 192 10.27 13.52 -26.08
C THR A 192 8.94 13.92 -25.47
N ARG A 193 8.55 13.31 -24.34
CA ARG A 193 7.28 13.53 -23.65
C ARG A 193 7.38 13.23 -22.14
N LEU A 194 6.38 13.62 -21.39
CA LEU A 194 6.08 13.18 -20.03
C LEU A 194 5.17 11.91 -20.08
N PHE A 195 5.24 10.96 -19.11
CA PHE A 195 6.26 10.92 -18.08
C PHE A 195 7.57 10.38 -18.64
N TYR A 196 8.71 10.98 -18.31
CA TYR A 196 10.01 10.40 -18.57
C TYR A 196 10.57 9.68 -17.31
N ARG A 197 10.02 9.99 -16.16
CA ARG A 197 10.26 9.33 -14.86
C ARG A 197 8.98 9.36 -14.02
N HIS A 198 8.84 8.42 -13.13
CA HIS A 198 7.69 8.31 -12.24
C HIS A 198 8.12 7.68 -10.92
N TRP A 199 7.66 8.23 -9.80
CA TRP A 199 7.94 7.82 -8.43
C TRP A 199 9.45 7.74 -8.10
N ASN A 200 10.14 6.64 -8.44
CA ASN A 200 11.55 6.37 -8.18
C ASN A 200 12.33 5.78 -9.36
N ALA A 201 11.74 5.75 -10.54
CA ALA A 201 12.32 5.15 -11.74
C ALA A 201 12.16 6.05 -12.98
N PHE A 202 13.14 5.99 -13.89
CA PHE A 202 12.97 6.49 -15.25
C PHE A 202 12.17 5.47 -16.04
N THR A 203 11.22 5.95 -16.85
CA THR A 203 10.45 5.06 -17.71
C THR A 203 11.34 4.43 -18.78
N GLU A 204 11.01 3.19 -19.17
CA GLU A 204 11.65 2.51 -20.28
C GLU A 204 10.77 2.56 -21.54
N PHE A 205 9.78 3.45 -21.57
CA PHE A 205 8.78 3.61 -22.65
C PHE A 205 7.84 2.41 -22.79
N LYS A 206 7.83 1.51 -21.80
CA LYS A 206 6.82 0.43 -21.68
C LYS A 206 5.53 0.99 -21.10
N ARG A 207 4.43 0.31 -21.45
CA ARG A 207 3.10 0.54 -20.87
C ARG A 207 2.58 -0.74 -20.27
N SER A 208 1.94 -0.62 -19.12
CA SER A 208 1.19 -1.73 -18.53
C SER A 208 -0.02 -2.05 -19.39
N HIS A 209 -0.18 -3.31 -19.80
CA HIS A 209 -1.36 -3.79 -20.52
C HIS A 209 -1.97 -4.99 -19.82
N LEU A 210 -3.27 -5.17 -19.98
CA LEU A 210 -3.98 -6.38 -19.56
C LEU A 210 -3.87 -7.45 -20.64
N PHE A 211 -3.46 -8.63 -20.23
CA PHE A 211 -3.40 -9.82 -21.07
C PHE A 211 -4.40 -10.87 -20.59
N VAL A 212 -4.94 -11.64 -21.52
CA VAL A 212 -5.75 -12.80 -21.21
C VAL A 212 -5.07 -14.08 -21.69
N LEU A 213 -5.11 -15.10 -20.83
CA LEU A 213 -4.66 -16.45 -21.12
C LEU A 213 -5.83 -17.41 -20.93
N SER A 214 -6.05 -18.37 -21.85
CA SER A 214 -7.04 -19.43 -21.64
C SER A 214 -6.63 -20.31 -20.45
N GLY A 215 -7.55 -20.49 -19.50
CA GLY A 215 -7.34 -21.33 -18.31
C GLY A 215 -7.32 -22.83 -18.57
N ASP A 216 -7.69 -23.27 -19.79
CA ASP A 216 -7.71 -24.67 -20.20
C ASP A 216 -6.31 -25.24 -20.52
N ALA A 217 -5.24 -24.60 -20.11
CA ALA A 217 -3.85 -25.07 -20.28
C ALA A 217 -3.57 -26.49 -19.70
N ARG A 218 -4.63 -27.21 -19.29
CA ARG A 218 -4.58 -28.61 -18.85
C ARG A 218 -4.85 -29.64 -19.94
N ALA A 219 -5.33 -29.24 -21.10
CA ALA A 219 -5.89 -30.19 -22.08
C ALA A 219 -4.90 -31.21 -22.67
N ASP A 220 -3.58 -31.06 -22.41
CA ASP A 220 -2.56 -31.89 -23.06
C ASP A 220 -1.76 -32.82 -22.14
N ARG A 221 -2.15 -32.99 -20.87
CA ARG A 221 -1.44 -33.89 -19.95
C ARG A 221 -2.20 -35.12 -19.47
N SER A 222 -3.44 -35.36 -19.93
CA SER A 222 -4.27 -36.50 -19.50
C SER A 222 -4.91 -37.29 -20.62
N THR A 223 -4.29 -37.44 -21.78
CA THR A 223 -4.67 -38.49 -22.71
C THR A 223 -3.60 -39.53 -22.75
N ASP A 224 -4.03 -40.75 -22.39
CA ASP A 224 -3.44 -42.04 -22.65
C ASP A 224 -2.48 -42.68 -21.64
N ILE A 225 -3.04 -43.04 -20.48
CA ILE A 225 -2.62 -44.28 -19.80
C ILE A 225 -3.83 -45.24 -19.57
N SER A 226 -4.82 -45.28 -20.42
CA SER A 226 -5.95 -46.23 -20.22
C SER A 226 -6.44 -46.98 -21.45
N SER A 227 -5.67 -47.05 -22.54
CA SER A 227 -6.12 -47.84 -23.71
C SER A 227 -5.02 -48.65 -24.39
N VAL A 228 -4.12 -49.31 -23.62
CA VAL A 228 -3.35 -50.42 -24.17
C VAL A 228 -3.42 -51.60 -23.21
N ARG A 229 -4.54 -52.31 -23.22
CA ARG A 229 -4.57 -53.75 -22.89
C ARG A 229 -5.30 -54.47 -23.99
N GLN A 230 -4.54 -55.30 -24.69
CA GLN A 230 -4.83 -56.44 -25.57
C GLN A 230 -4.45 -56.24 -27.03
N ALA A 231 -3.24 -56.67 -27.34
CA ALA A 231 -3.00 -57.62 -28.44
C ALA A 231 -1.57 -58.17 -28.27
N GLY A 232 -1.48 -59.44 -28.03
CA GLY A 232 -0.22 -60.15 -27.84
C GLY A 232 0.50 -60.39 -29.14
N VAL A 233 1.77 -60.70 -28.98
CA VAL A 233 2.68 -61.59 -29.72
C VAL A 233 4.09 -60.99 -29.84
N SER A 234 5.04 -61.69 -29.23
CA SER A 234 6.49 -61.52 -29.29
C SER A 234 7.09 -61.96 -30.65
N PRO A 235 8.44 -62.02 -30.85
CA PRO A 235 9.56 -61.19 -30.31
C PRO A 235 10.60 -60.75 -31.37
N ALA A 236 11.63 -60.02 -30.89
CA ALA A 236 13.00 -59.83 -31.37
C ALA A 236 13.26 -58.90 -32.58
N GLU A 237 13.99 -57.86 -32.40
CA GLU A 237 15.42 -57.71 -32.67
C GLU A 237 15.98 -56.33 -32.38
N SER A 238 17.18 -56.32 -31.86
CA SER A 238 18.32 -55.40 -31.83
C SER A 238 18.17 -53.99 -31.31
N GLN A 239 18.90 -53.78 -30.24
CA GLN A 239 19.26 -52.53 -29.56
C GLN A 239 20.20 -51.66 -30.39
N THR A 240 19.93 -50.36 -30.41
CA THR A 240 20.95 -49.29 -30.44
C THR A 240 20.68 -48.35 -29.27
N PRO A 241 21.70 -47.96 -28.48
CA PRO A 241 21.51 -47.07 -27.32
C PRO A 241 21.65 -45.59 -27.73
N GLY A 242 20.74 -44.76 -27.27
CA GLY A 242 20.96 -43.33 -27.19
C GLY A 242 19.91 -42.44 -27.81
N GLU A 243 18.70 -42.38 -27.18
CA GLU A 243 17.89 -41.17 -27.20
C GLU A 243 17.11 -41.11 -25.89
N THR A 244 17.42 -40.08 -25.08
CA THR A 244 16.64 -39.69 -23.91
C THR A 244 15.21 -39.37 -24.37
N PRO A 245 14.15 -39.87 -23.70
CA PRO A 245 12.78 -39.51 -24.09
C PRO A 245 12.62 -38.00 -24.00
N GLY A 246 12.41 -37.35 -25.14
CA GLY A 246 12.13 -35.93 -25.21
C GLY A 246 10.87 -35.63 -24.41
N VAL A 247 10.98 -34.66 -23.51
CA VAL A 247 9.85 -34.03 -22.82
C VAL A 247 8.89 -33.55 -23.91
N PRO A 248 7.57 -33.86 -23.85
CA PRO A 248 6.62 -33.34 -24.83
C PRO A 248 6.57 -31.81 -24.69
N THR A 249 7.04 -31.11 -25.69
CA THR A 249 6.95 -29.65 -25.81
C THR A 249 5.52 -29.26 -26.26
N GLY A 250 4.56 -29.33 -25.34
CA GLY A 250 3.31 -28.62 -25.51
C GLY A 250 3.65 -27.14 -25.45
N LYS A 251 3.43 -26.40 -26.55
CA LYS A 251 3.59 -24.94 -26.55
C LYS A 251 2.61 -24.36 -25.54
N MET A 252 3.10 -23.55 -24.57
CA MET A 252 2.23 -22.79 -23.69
C MET A 252 1.31 -21.90 -24.54
N PRO A 253 0.02 -21.73 -24.15
CA PRO A 253 -0.89 -20.85 -24.89
C PRO A 253 -0.34 -19.42 -24.92
N VAL A 254 -0.43 -18.77 -26.07
CA VAL A 254 0.05 -17.40 -26.27
C VAL A 254 -0.95 -16.42 -25.64
N PRO A 255 -0.52 -15.59 -24.67
CA PRO A 255 -1.38 -14.54 -24.12
C PRO A 255 -1.82 -13.54 -25.19
N ARG A 256 -3.06 -13.06 -25.07
CA ARG A 256 -3.58 -12.00 -25.95
C ARG A 256 -3.66 -10.71 -25.17
N ASP A 257 -3.16 -9.62 -25.75
CA ASP A 257 -3.33 -8.27 -25.25
C ASP A 257 -4.79 -7.81 -25.42
N LEU A 258 -5.42 -7.37 -24.32
CA LEU A 258 -6.76 -6.82 -24.28
C LEU A 258 -6.80 -5.30 -24.43
N THR A 259 -5.69 -4.63 -24.14
CA THR A 259 -5.63 -3.16 -24.03
C THR A 259 -4.44 -2.57 -24.79
N PRO A 260 -4.29 -2.94 -26.10
CA PRO A 260 -3.19 -2.41 -26.90
C PRO A 260 -3.32 -0.90 -27.05
N GLY A 261 -2.21 -0.20 -26.94
CA GLY A 261 -2.15 1.26 -27.05
C GLY A 261 -1.00 1.88 -26.29
N ASP A 262 -0.90 3.20 -26.33
CA ASP A 262 0.17 3.93 -25.65
C ASP A 262 -0.33 4.56 -24.33
N HIS A 263 -1.02 3.74 -23.53
CA HIS A 263 -1.55 4.10 -22.21
C HIS A 263 -1.36 2.96 -21.23
N ASP A 264 -1.17 3.29 -19.95
CA ASP A 264 -1.06 2.29 -18.89
C ASP A 264 -2.43 1.73 -18.49
N VAL A 265 -2.54 0.40 -18.44
CA VAL A 265 -3.70 -0.35 -17.94
C VAL A 265 -3.22 -1.49 -17.02
N PRO A 266 -3.39 -1.34 -15.71
CA PRO A 266 -3.86 -0.18 -14.98
C PRO A 266 -2.80 0.93 -14.90
N PRO A 267 -3.19 2.17 -14.55
CA PRO A 267 -2.25 3.23 -14.21
C PRO A 267 -1.38 2.86 -13.00
N PHE A 268 -0.28 3.56 -12.82
CA PHE A 268 0.58 3.38 -11.65
C PHE A 268 -0.21 3.56 -10.34
N SER A 269 0.08 2.71 -9.36
CA SER A 269 -0.46 2.79 -8.00
C SER A 269 0.61 2.39 -6.99
N LEU A 270 0.55 2.97 -5.80
CA LEU A 270 1.38 2.60 -4.65
C LEU A 270 0.79 1.43 -3.83
N GLY A 271 -0.17 0.71 -4.39
CA GLY A 271 -0.90 -0.38 -3.76
C GLY A 271 -2.40 -0.09 -3.65
N GLY A 272 -3.12 -0.93 -2.95
CA GLY A 272 -4.56 -0.85 -2.76
C GLY A 272 -5.35 -1.82 -3.64
N GLN A 273 -6.65 -1.58 -3.76
CA GLN A 273 -7.59 -2.43 -4.47
C GLN A 273 -7.27 -2.52 -5.97
N ASP A 274 -7.47 -3.70 -6.58
CA ASP A 274 -7.26 -3.92 -8.01
C ASP A 274 -8.08 -2.92 -8.87
N MET A 275 -7.46 -2.42 -9.93
CA MET A 275 -8.07 -1.45 -10.84
C MET A 275 -8.64 -2.11 -12.11
N TYR A 276 -8.92 -3.38 -12.05
CA TYR A 276 -9.62 -4.15 -13.10
C TYR A 276 -10.41 -5.29 -12.47
N ALA A 277 -11.51 -5.68 -13.13
CA ALA A 277 -12.38 -6.75 -12.68
C ALA A 277 -13.02 -7.45 -13.89
N ILE A 278 -13.37 -8.72 -13.72
CA ILE A 278 -14.04 -9.53 -14.75
C ILE A 278 -15.52 -9.68 -14.38
N THR A 279 -16.41 -9.60 -15.37
CA THR A 279 -17.85 -9.85 -15.15
C THR A 279 -18.11 -11.25 -14.60
N PRO A 280 -19.17 -11.45 -13.78
CA PRO A 280 -19.51 -12.78 -13.25
C PRO A 280 -19.75 -13.85 -14.33
N ASP A 281 -20.17 -13.48 -15.53
CA ASP A 281 -20.32 -14.38 -16.67
C ASP A 281 -19.01 -14.63 -17.45
N GLY A 282 -17.91 -13.97 -17.05
CA GLY A 282 -16.60 -14.13 -17.66
C GLY A 282 -16.44 -13.49 -19.05
N GLN A 283 -17.37 -12.65 -19.51
CA GLN A 283 -17.38 -12.15 -20.89
C GLN A 283 -16.67 -10.81 -21.09
N GLU A 284 -16.56 -9.98 -20.04
CA GLU A 284 -16.02 -8.64 -20.13
C GLU A 284 -15.03 -8.38 -19.01
N VAL A 285 -14.05 -7.51 -19.29
CA VAL A 285 -13.11 -6.96 -18.31
C VAL A 285 -13.34 -5.46 -18.21
N ALA A 286 -13.66 -4.97 -17.01
CA ALA A 286 -13.62 -3.55 -16.69
C ALA A 286 -12.23 -3.17 -16.18
N TYR A 287 -11.73 -2.00 -16.54
CA TYR A 287 -10.41 -1.53 -16.12
C TYR A 287 -10.34 -0.01 -16.04
N THR A 288 -9.36 0.47 -15.27
CA THR A 288 -9.00 1.89 -15.18
C THR A 288 -7.86 2.21 -16.13
N SER A 289 -7.93 3.35 -16.81
CA SER A 289 -6.82 3.91 -17.60
C SER A 289 -6.94 5.42 -17.71
N ASN A 290 -5.78 6.11 -17.76
CA ASN A 290 -5.70 7.53 -18.13
C ASN A 290 -5.28 7.63 -19.59
N ILE A 291 -6.10 8.26 -20.41
CA ILE A 291 -5.88 8.42 -21.86
C ILE A 291 -5.63 9.85 -22.28
N ASP A 292 -5.41 10.76 -21.34
CA ASP A 292 -5.09 12.15 -21.64
C ASP A 292 -3.71 12.28 -22.30
N GLU A 293 -3.59 13.23 -23.22
CA GLU A 293 -2.35 13.44 -24.00
C GLU A 293 -1.11 13.69 -23.11
N VAL A 294 -1.30 14.40 -21.98
CA VAL A 294 -0.24 14.68 -21.01
C VAL A 294 -0.66 14.18 -19.64
N GLU A 295 -0.50 12.88 -19.40
CA GLU A 295 -0.85 12.21 -18.15
C GLU A 295 -0.26 12.90 -16.91
N ALA A 296 0.97 13.44 -17.00
CA ALA A 296 1.63 14.14 -15.90
C ALA A 296 0.90 15.40 -15.39
N THR A 297 -0.07 15.92 -16.13
CA THR A 297 -0.89 17.07 -15.75
C THR A 297 -2.35 16.71 -15.47
N SER A 298 -2.67 15.42 -15.46
CA SER A 298 -4.03 14.91 -15.42
C SER A 298 -4.24 13.93 -14.27
N THR A 299 -5.38 14.03 -13.59
CA THR A 299 -5.90 12.98 -12.68
C THR A 299 -7.04 12.21 -13.33
N ASN A 300 -7.32 12.39 -14.61
CA ASN A 300 -8.50 11.90 -15.31
C ASN A 300 -8.39 10.41 -15.66
N ASN A 301 -8.33 9.56 -14.64
CA ASN A 301 -8.51 8.13 -14.79
C ASN A 301 -9.98 7.85 -15.14
N GLU A 302 -10.20 6.94 -16.07
CA GLU A 302 -11.52 6.59 -16.59
C GLU A 302 -11.76 5.09 -16.54
N ILE A 303 -13.03 4.68 -16.47
CA ILE A 303 -13.41 3.26 -16.51
C ILE A 303 -13.79 2.86 -17.92
N PHE A 304 -13.15 1.80 -18.39
CA PHE A 304 -13.41 1.16 -19.68
C PHE A 304 -13.89 -0.28 -19.50
N ILE A 305 -14.60 -0.80 -20.47
CA ILE A 305 -14.99 -2.21 -20.58
C ILE A 305 -14.48 -2.74 -21.92
N VAL A 306 -13.89 -3.92 -21.93
CA VAL A 306 -13.46 -4.64 -23.13
C VAL A 306 -13.97 -6.09 -23.08
N PRO A 307 -14.44 -6.68 -24.21
CA PRO A 307 -14.74 -8.11 -24.25
C PRO A 307 -13.50 -8.95 -23.91
N ILE A 308 -13.65 -10.01 -23.13
CA ILE A 308 -12.51 -10.90 -22.79
C ILE A 308 -11.94 -11.59 -24.05
N SER A 309 -12.74 -11.69 -25.09
CA SER A 309 -12.32 -12.16 -26.42
C SER A 309 -11.51 -11.13 -27.20
N GLY A 310 -11.29 -9.92 -26.66
CA GLY A 310 -10.69 -8.78 -27.34
C GLY A 310 -11.70 -7.99 -28.18
N GLY A 311 -11.32 -6.80 -28.58
CA GLY A 311 -12.16 -5.88 -29.35
C GLY A 311 -11.94 -4.42 -28.96
N ALA A 312 -12.77 -3.52 -29.46
CA ALA A 312 -12.69 -2.10 -29.13
C ALA A 312 -13.19 -1.86 -27.69
N PRO A 313 -12.45 -1.15 -26.84
CA PRO A 313 -12.91 -0.81 -25.51
C PRO A 313 -14.02 0.24 -25.56
N LYS A 314 -14.92 0.20 -24.57
CA LYS A 314 -16.00 1.18 -24.38
C LYS A 314 -15.78 1.91 -23.05
N LYS A 315 -15.65 3.23 -23.09
CA LYS A 315 -15.64 4.07 -21.88
C LYS A 315 -17.05 4.12 -21.28
N ILE A 316 -17.16 3.96 -19.95
CA ILE A 316 -18.45 4.01 -19.24
C ILE A 316 -18.50 5.10 -18.17
N SER A 317 -17.37 5.61 -17.72
CA SER A 317 -17.29 6.74 -16.79
C SER A 317 -17.40 8.08 -17.52
N SER A 318 -17.73 9.13 -16.79
CA SER A 318 -17.90 10.48 -17.34
C SER A 318 -17.61 11.59 -16.33
N SER A 319 -17.04 11.27 -15.17
CA SER A 319 -16.66 12.29 -14.20
C SER A 319 -15.47 13.11 -14.73
N PRO A 320 -15.39 14.42 -14.45
CA PRO A 320 -14.22 15.21 -14.82
C PRO A 320 -12.99 14.95 -13.92
N GLY A 321 -13.19 14.34 -12.76
CA GLY A 321 -12.14 13.84 -11.87
C GLY A 321 -11.83 12.37 -12.13
N ALA A 322 -11.01 11.75 -11.28
CA ALA A 322 -10.62 10.36 -11.43
C ALA A 322 -11.79 9.38 -11.19
N ASP A 323 -11.94 8.39 -12.03
CA ASP A 323 -12.78 7.21 -11.87
C ASP A 323 -11.88 5.96 -11.80
N THR A 324 -11.97 5.15 -10.74
CA THR A 324 -11.03 4.05 -10.50
C THR A 324 -11.65 2.86 -9.77
N THR A 325 -10.94 1.73 -9.76
CA THR A 325 -11.31 0.51 -9.02
C THR A 325 -12.71 0.00 -9.36
N PRO A 326 -12.97 -0.39 -10.62
CA PRO A 326 -14.26 -0.95 -11.02
C PRO A 326 -14.47 -2.33 -10.39
N LEU A 327 -15.69 -2.60 -9.91
CA LEU A 327 -16.05 -3.89 -9.34
C LEU A 327 -17.50 -4.24 -9.71
N TYR A 328 -17.70 -5.42 -10.31
CA TYR A 328 -19.02 -5.92 -10.65
C TYR A 328 -19.77 -6.49 -9.43
N SER A 329 -21.08 -6.29 -9.38
CA SER A 329 -21.90 -7.00 -8.39
C SER A 329 -21.94 -8.51 -8.70
N PRO A 330 -22.09 -9.38 -7.66
CA PRO A 330 -22.06 -10.83 -7.85
C PRO A 330 -23.14 -11.40 -8.79
N ASP A 331 -24.23 -10.67 -9.02
CA ASP A 331 -25.29 -11.02 -9.98
C ASP A 331 -25.03 -10.46 -11.38
N GLY A 332 -23.97 -9.66 -11.55
CA GLY A 332 -23.62 -9.01 -12.81
C GLY A 332 -24.56 -7.88 -13.22
N LYS A 333 -25.50 -7.47 -12.39
CA LYS A 333 -26.46 -6.41 -12.72
C LYS A 333 -25.83 -5.03 -12.66
N TYR A 334 -24.94 -4.81 -11.72
CA TYR A 334 -24.31 -3.51 -11.47
C TYR A 334 -22.78 -3.57 -11.65
N ILE A 335 -22.22 -2.41 -11.96
CA ILE A 335 -20.80 -2.13 -11.80
C ILE A 335 -20.66 -0.89 -10.93
N ALA A 336 -19.81 -0.95 -9.89
CA ALA A 336 -19.48 0.18 -9.01
C ALA A 336 -18.03 0.58 -9.19
N TRP A 337 -17.75 1.86 -8.95
CA TRP A 337 -16.39 2.38 -8.92
C TRP A 337 -16.28 3.59 -8.00
N ARG A 338 -15.07 3.92 -7.59
CA ARG A 338 -14.81 5.19 -6.88
C ARG A 338 -14.61 6.31 -7.87
N SER A 339 -15.16 7.48 -7.57
CA SER A 339 -15.19 8.63 -8.48
C SER A 339 -14.90 9.93 -7.75
N GLN A 340 -14.09 10.80 -8.34
CA GLN A 340 -13.88 12.17 -7.93
C GLN A 340 -14.63 13.13 -8.83
N ALA A 341 -14.99 14.31 -8.31
CA ALA A 341 -15.80 15.29 -9.06
C ALA A 341 -14.95 16.35 -9.78
N ARG A 342 -13.73 16.61 -9.30
CA ARG A 342 -12.90 17.76 -9.72
C ARG A 342 -11.67 17.29 -10.48
N ALA A 343 -11.52 17.77 -11.73
CA ALA A 343 -10.35 17.51 -12.54
C ALA A 343 -9.09 18.10 -11.91
N GLY A 344 -7.98 17.35 -11.93
CA GLY A 344 -6.67 17.81 -11.45
C GLY A 344 -6.50 17.87 -9.94
N PHE A 345 -7.48 17.45 -9.16
CA PHE A 345 -7.40 17.43 -7.69
C PHE A 345 -7.41 15.99 -7.15
N GLU A 346 -6.26 15.44 -6.88
CA GLU A 346 -6.12 14.06 -6.40
C GLU A 346 -6.67 13.83 -5.00
N ALA A 347 -6.77 14.87 -4.17
CA ALA A 347 -7.36 14.80 -2.83
C ALA A 347 -8.86 15.15 -2.81
N ASP A 348 -9.53 15.19 -3.97
CA ASP A 348 -10.98 15.32 -4.02
C ASP A 348 -11.67 14.11 -3.38
N LYS A 349 -12.86 14.34 -2.84
CA LYS A 349 -13.64 13.30 -2.17
C LYS A 349 -13.92 12.12 -3.12
N TRP A 350 -13.51 10.93 -2.72
CA TRP A 350 -13.92 9.69 -3.38
C TRP A 350 -15.37 9.38 -3.04
N ARG A 351 -16.21 9.27 -4.07
CA ARG A 351 -17.63 8.94 -4.03
C ARG A 351 -17.86 7.56 -4.64
N PHE A 352 -19.02 6.93 -4.38
CA PHE A 352 -19.46 5.77 -5.12
C PHE A 352 -20.32 6.16 -6.32
N LEU A 353 -19.92 5.73 -7.50
CA LEU A 353 -20.81 5.65 -8.66
C LEU A 353 -21.18 4.19 -8.94
N VAL A 354 -22.45 3.95 -9.20
CA VAL A 354 -22.99 2.64 -9.54
C VAL A 354 -23.78 2.77 -10.84
N GLN A 355 -23.40 1.95 -11.83
CA GLN A 355 -24.13 1.86 -13.10
C GLN A 355 -24.95 0.56 -13.16
N ASP A 356 -26.22 0.67 -13.50
CA ASP A 356 -27.06 -0.45 -13.93
C ASP A 356 -26.64 -0.85 -15.35
N ARG A 357 -26.10 -2.05 -15.52
CA ARG A 357 -25.54 -2.51 -16.80
C ARG A 357 -26.59 -2.73 -17.89
N GLN A 358 -27.84 -3.00 -17.51
CA GLN A 358 -28.93 -3.20 -18.47
C GLN A 358 -29.38 -1.86 -19.06
N THR A 359 -29.54 -0.84 -18.23
CA THR A 359 -30.05 0.47 -18.65
C THR A 359 -28.96 1.47 -19.01
N GLY A 360 -27.73 1.25 -18.57
CA GLY A 360 -26.62 2.19 -18.68
C GLY A 360 -26.71 3.40 -17.72
N ASN A 361 -27.74 3.47 -16.88
CA ASN A 361 -27.94 4.58 -15.96
C ASN A 361 -26.93 4.53 -14.82
N THR A 362 -26.16 5.61 -14.64
CA THR A 362 -25.21 5.78 -13.55
C THR A 362 -25.78 6.71 -12.49
N ARG A 363 -25.59 6.38 -11.21
CA ARG A 363 -25.98 7.20 -10.07
C ARG A 363 -24.94 7.16 -8.95
N GLU A 364 -24.85 8.23 -8.18
CA GLU A 364 -24.09 8.26 -6.92
C GLU A 364 -24.93 7.61 -5.82
N VAL A 365 -24.30 6.71 -5.06
CA VAL A 365 -24.88 6.13 -3.83
C VAL A 365 -24.16 6.69 -2.60
N ALA A 366 -24.80 6.60 -1.42
CA ALA A 366 -24.31 7.18 -0.18
C ALA A 366 -23.99 8.70 -0.29
N GLN A 367 -24.81 9.48 -1.01
CA GLN A 367 -24.57 10.91 -1.30
C GLN A 367 -24.32 11.77 -0.06
N SER A 368 -24.98 11.44 1.07
CA SER A 368 -24.82 12.17 2.34
C SER A 368 -23.53 11.83 3.11
N PHE A 369 -22.73 10.90 2.59
CA PHE A 369 -21.47 10.52 3.24
C PHE A 369 -20.41 11.59 3.05
N GLU A 370 -19.86 12.10 4.16
CA GLU A 370 -18.99 13.27 4.15
C GLU A 370 -17.51 12.94 3.89
N TYR A 371 -17.11 11.68 4.10
CA TYR A 371 -15.70 11.25 4.00
C TYR A 371 -15.41 10.60 2.65
N SER A 372 -14.14 10.50 2.31
CA SER A 372 -13.67 9.74 1.14
C SER A 372 -13.85 8.25 1.37
N ILE A 373 -14.37 7.56 0.35
CA ILE A 373 -14.54 6.10 0.35
C ILE A 373 -13.19 5.44 0.07
N GLY A 374 -12.80 4.51 0.93
CA GLY A 374 -11.60 3.69 0.82
C GLY A 374 -11.83 2.41 0.00
N SER A 375 -11.32 1.29 0.48
CA SER A 375 -11.58 -0.02 -0.14
C SER A 375 -13.04 -0.43 0.03
N PHE A 376 -13.56 -1.22 -0.92
CA PHE A 376 -14.93 -1.67 -0.89
C PHE A 376 -15.13 -3.06 -1.51
N SER A 377 -16.22 -3.72 -1.12
CA SER A 377 -16.63 -5.01 -1.66
C SER A 377 -18.16 -5.13 -1.70
N TRP A 378 -18.69 -5.88 -2.67
CA TRP A 378 -20.11 -6.22 -2.72
C TRP A 378 -20.45 -7.29 -1.67
N ALA A 379 -21.37 -6.99 -0.76
CA ALA A 379 -21.75 -7.89 0.32
C ALA A 379 -22.76 -8.95 -0.11
N SER A 380 -23.61 -8.62 -1.08
CA SER A 380 -24.69 -9.51 -1.52
C SER A 380 -25.06 -9.30 -2.99
N ARG A 381 -25.86 -10.22 -3.52
CA ARG A 381 -26.47 -10.09 -4.86
C ARG A 381 -27.54 -9.01 -4.94
N THR A 382 -27.98 -8.46 -3.81
CA THR A 382 -29.07 -7.46 -3.75
C THR A 382 -28.57 -6.02 -3.82
N GLY A 383 -27.29 -5.82 -4.08
CA GLY A 383 -26.72 -4.48 -4.28
C GLY A 383 -26.26 -3.80 -2.99
N GLU A 384 -25.95 -4.56 -1.94
CA GLU A 384 -25.29 -4.05 -0.74
C GLU A 384 -23.78 -4.01 -0.93
N ILE A 385 -23.16 -2.92 -0.48
CA ILE A 385 -21.71 -2.65 -0.57
C ILE A 385 -21.19 -2.35 0.84
N VAL A 386 -20.11 -3.03 1.24
CA VAL A 386 -19.33 -2.72 2.45
C VAL A 386 -18.09 -1.95 2.04
N PHE A 387 -17.72 -0.93 2.80
CA PHE A 387 -16.57 -0.07 2.49
C PHE A 387 -15.90 0.47 3.74
N THR A 388 -14.65 0.89 3.60
CA THR A 388 -13.90 1.65 4.60
C THR A 388 -13.95 3.15 4.30
N ALA A 389 -13.72 3.96 5.32
CA ALA A 389 -13.45 5.39 5.13
C ALA A 389 -12.61 5.92 6.28
N GLU A 390 -11.61 6.72 5.95
CA GLU A 390 -10.83 7.40 6.96
C GLU A 390 -11.69 8.44 7.68
N ARG A 391 -11.73 8.35 9.02
CA ARG A 391 -12.53 9.23 9.87
C ARG A 391 -11.82 9.47 11.20
N ARG A 392 -11.37 10.72 11.43
CA ARG A 392 -10.76 11.18 12.69
C ARG A 392 -9.64 10.28 13.22
N GLY A 393 -8.75 9.87 12.31
CA GLY A 393 -7.59 9.02 12.63
C GLY A 393 -7.90 7.52 12.78
N THR A 394 -9.08 7.07 12.35
CA THR A 394 -9.50 5.66 12.29
C THR A 394 -10.00 5.33 10.88
N SER A 395 -10.21 4.05 10.57
CA SER A 395 -10.80 3.58 9.31
C SER A 395 -11.87 2.53 9.60
N PRO A 396 -13.06 2.96 10.08
CA PRO A 396 -14.17 2.07 10.39
C PRO A 396 -14.83 1.47 9.14
N LEU A 397 -15.70 0.47 9.38
CA LEU A 397 -16.47 -0.23 8.37
C LEU A 397 -17.88 0.36 8.26
N PHE A 398 -18.29 0.60 7.03
CA PHE A 398 -19.61 1.11 6.65
C PHE A 398 -20.28 0.21 5.64
N SER A 399 -21.60 0.31 5.52
CA SER A 399 -22.35 -0.27 4.39
C SER A 399 -23.31 0.73 3.77
N THR A 400 -23.65 0.48 2.52
CA THR A 400 -24.69 1.15 1.76
C THR A 400 -25.34 0.15 0.80
N SER A 401 -26.47 0.51 0.23
CA SER A 401 -27.04 -0.28 -0.88
C SER A 401 -27.49 0.63 -2.01
N VAL A 402 -27.68 0.01 -3.19
CA VAL A 402 -28.14 0.71 -4.38
C VAL A 402 -29.56 1.22 -4.14
N GLY A 403 -29.69 2.48 -3.67
CA GLY A 403 -30.97 3.13 -3.37
C GLY A 403 -31.25 3.39 -1.88
N ALA A 404 -30.31 3.10 -0.99
CA ALA A 404 -30.41 3.40 0.44
C ALA A 404 -29.29 4.33 0.90
N ASN A 405 -29.46 4.89 2.12
CA ASN A 405 -28.42 5.62 2.80
C ASN A 405 -27.36 4.67 3.35
N TRP A 406 -26.22 5.24 3.74
CA TRP A 406 -25.15 4.50 4.41
C TRP A 406 -25.47 4.26 5.90
N THR A 407 -24.80 3.27 6.47
CA THR A 407 -24.82 2.96 7.91
C THR A 407 -23.44 2.48 8.37
N THR A 408 -23.14 2.64 9.66
CA THR A 408 -21.92 2.10 10.26
C THR A 408 -22.13 0.64 10.61
N ILE A 409 -21.21 -0.23 10.22
CA ILE A 409 -21.23 -1.66 10.59
C ILE A 409 -20.39 -1.91 11.85
N ALA A 410 -19.16 -1.39 11.86
CA ALA A 410 -18.24 -1.52 12.97
C ALA A 410 -17.36 -0.29 13.12
N GLU A 411 -17.34 0.28 14.31
CA GLU A 411 -16.58 1.50 14.65
C GLU A 411 -15.77 1.29 15.94
N ASN A 412 -15.75 0.08 16.51
CA ASN A 412 -15.27 -0.19 17.86
C ASN A 412 -13.78 0.12 18.05
N ASP A 413 -13.46 0.80 19.16
CA ASP A 413 -12.12 0.98 19.77
C ASP A 413 -10.98 1.31 18.80
N GLY A 414 -11.19 2.34 17.94
CA GLY A 414 -10.13 2.81 17.05
C GLY A 414 -9.85 1.86 15.88
N LEU A 415 -10.86 1.17 15.36
CA LEU A 415 -10.74 0.28 14.21
C LEU A 415 -10.06 0.96 13.02
N HIS A 416 -9.02 0.34 12.48
CA HIS A 416 -8.40 0.69 11.21
C HIS A 416 -8.42 -0.54 10.31
N ALA A 417 -9.45 -0.62 9.47
CA ALA A 417 -9.71 -1.73 8.54
C ALA A 417 -9.35 -1.35 7.11
N ASP A 418 -8.86 -2.34 6.34
CA ASP A 418 -8.62 -2.25 4.90
C ASP A 418 -8.70 -3.64 4.23
N ASP A 419 -8.42 -3.73 2.91
CA ASP A 419 -8.35 -4.98 2.13
C ASP A 419 -9.60 -5.86 2.23
N LEU A 420 -10.77 -5.26 1.97
CA LEU A 420 -12.06 -5.92 2.16
C LEU A 420 -12.32 -7.03 1.13
N THR A 421 -12.60 -8.22 1.60
CA THR A 421 -13.04 -9.36 0.76
C THR A 421 -14.21 -10.06 1.43
N ILE A 422 -15.28 -10.33 0.66
CA ILE A 422 -16.48 -11.00 1.16
C ILE A 422 -16.64 -12.37 0.50
N ASN A 423 -16.84 -13.38 1.31
CA ASN A 423 -17.17 -14.73 0.87
C ASN A 423 -18.26 -15.35 1.76
N ASN A 424 -19.32 -15.86 1.14
CA ASN A 424 -20.42 -16.54 1.83
C ASN A 424 -21.02 -15.74 3.02
N GLY A 425 -21.14 -14.40 2.88
CA GLY A 425 -21.67 -13.52 3.92
C GLY A 425 -20.69 -13.20 5.07
N ILE A 426 -19.45 -13.68 4.99
CA ILE A 426 -18.38 -13.33 5.91
C ILE A 426 -17.49 -12.29 5.23
N LEU A 427 -17.29 -11.15 5.90
CA LEU A 427 -16.29 -10.15 5.53
C LEU A 427 -14.95 -10.53 6.16
N TYR A 428 -13.92 -10.62 5.34
CA TYR A 428 -12.52 -10.70 5.75
C TYR A 428 -11.83 -9.38 5.42
N PHE A 429 -10.95 -8.93 6.30
CA PHE A 429 -10.26 -7.66 6.14
C PHE A 429 -8.95 -7.64 6.94
N THR A 430 -8.03 -6.78 6.57
CA THR A 430 -6.86 -6.47 7.41
C THR A 430 -7.23 -5.44 8.46
N ARG A 431 -6.69 -5.60 9.66
CA ARG A 431 -6.82 -4.64 10.76
C ARG A 431 -5.47 -4.38 11.36
N MET A 432 -5.17 -3.09 11.57
CA MET A 432 -3.99 -2.62 12.29
C MET A 432 -4.35 -1.61 13.37
N SER A 433 -3.36 -1.23 14.16
CA SER A 433 -3.41 -0.11 15.09
C SER A 433 -2.03 0.50 15.22
N ILE A 434 -1.90 1.60 15.95
CA ILE A 434 -0.58 2.16 16.27
C ILE A 434 0.33 1.17 17.01
N GLN A 435 -0.25 0.22 17.76
CA GLN A 435 0.43 -0.76 18.58
C GLN A 435 0.73 -2.09 17.87
N ALA A 436 0.14 -2.35 16.71
CA ALA A 436 0.26 -3.62 16.01
C ALA A 436 0.10 -3.48 14.50
N PRO A 437 0.93 -4.16 13.68
CA PRO A 437 0.74 -4.24 12.23
C PRO A 437 -0.50 -5.07 11.87
N ASN A 438 -0.77 -5.17 10.56
CA ASN A 438 -1.92 -5.91 10.04
C ASN A 438 -1.96 -7.35 10.55
N GLU A 439 -3.16 -7.75 10.96
CA GLU A 439 -3.63 -9.13 11.09
C GLU A 439 -4.93 -9.27 10.31
N ILE A 440 -5.27 -10.48 9.88
CA ILE A 440 -6.53 -10.76 9.19
C ILE A 440 -7.63 -10.95 10.24
N TRP A 441 -8.74 -10.28 10.02
CA TRP A 441 -9.94 -10.34 10.84
C TRP A 441 -11.15 -10.77 10.01
N ARG A 442 -12.18 -11.26 10.66
CA ARG A 442 -13.46 -11.64 10.04
C ARG A 442 -14.64 -11.04 10.78
N LEU A 443 -15.71 -10.78 10.03
CA LEU A 443 -16.98 -10.31 10.54
C LEU A 443 -18.12 -11.03 9.81
N ASP A 444 -19.03 -11.65 10.57
CA ASP A 444 -20.25 -12.26 10.01
C ASP A 444 -21.30 -11.16 9.78
N LEU A 445 -21.58 -10.86 8.53
CA LEU A 445 -22.53 -9.80 8.13
C LEU A 445 -23.99 -10.18 8.41
N SER A 446 -24.29 -11.46 8.66
CA SER A 446 -25.64 -11.91 8.99
C SER A 446 -26.08 -11.56 10.42
N THR A 447 -25.13 -11.25 11.30
CA THR A 447 -25.38 -10.92 12.71
C THR A 447 -25.80 -9.46 12.95
N GLY A 448 -25.81 -8.64 11.88
CA GLY A 448 -26.22 -7.23 11.91
C GLY A 448 -25.18 -6.30 12.56
N HIS A 449 -25.62 -5.11 12.98
CA HIS A 449 -24.75 -4.03 13.46
C HIS A 449 -24.05 -4.27 14.82
N ASP A 450 -24.43 -5.30 15.55
CA ASP A 450 -23.85 -5.67 16.85
C ASP A 450 -22.72 -6.71 16.74
N ALA A 451 -22.31 -7.05 15.51
CA ALA A 451 -21.27 -8.02 15.27
C ALA A 451 -19.89 -7.50 15.69
N ASN A 452 -19.18 -8.29 16.49
CA ASN A 452 -17.79 -8.00 16.84
C ASN A 452 -16.84 -8.73 15.88
N PRO A 453 -15.92 -8.03 15.24
CA PRO A 453 -14.86 -8.67 14.45
C PRO A 453 -14.03 -9.64 15.33
N THR A 454 -13.63 -10.77 14.75
CA THR A 454 -12.75 -11.75 15.39
C THR A 454 -11.47 -11.92 14.58
N ALA A 455 -10.32 -12.07 15.27
CA ALA A 455 -9.06 -12.31 14.62
C ALA A 455 -9.02 -13.70 13.97
N VAL A 456 -8.47 -13.76 12.77
CA VAL A 456 -8.22 -15.01 12.02
C VAL A 456 -6.74 -15.39 12.13
N THR A 457 -5.85 -14.39 12.07
CA THR A 457 -4.40 -14.59 12.21
C THR A 457 -3.87 -13.98 13.50
N HIS A 458 -2.73 -14.50 13.97
CA HIS A 458 -2.02 -14.11 15.19
C HIS A 458 -0.49 -14.12 14.95
N MET A 459 -0.06 -13.63 13.78
CA MET A 459 1.32 -13.75 13.29
C MET A 459 2.33 -13.02 14.17
N ASN A 460 1.87 -11.95 14.85
CA ASN A 460 2.73 -11.04 15.61
C ASN A 460 2.53 -11.11 17.13
N ASP A 461 1.50 -11.79 17.63
CA ASP A 461 1.10 -11.78 19.05
C ASP A 461 2.24 -12.18 19.99
N ALA A 462 2.99 -13.24 19.64
CA ALA A 462 4.07 -13.76 20.47
C ALA A 462 5.20 -12.72 20.70
N LEU A 463 5.53 -11.93 19.68
CA LEU A 463 6.54 -10.87 19.78
C LEU A 463 5.98 -9.64 20.48
N LEU A 464 4.78 -9.18 20.08
CA LEU A 464 4.15 -7.99 20.66
C LEU A 464 3.83 -8.16 22.15
N SER A 465 3.54 -9.37 22.61
CA SER A 465 3.30 -9.66 24.03
C SER A 465 4.49 -9.32 24.94
N GLN A 466 5.71 -9.27 24.39
CA GLN A 466 6.95 -8.99 25.11
C GLN A 466 7.30 -7.49 25.12
N ILE A 467 6.64 -6.68 24.28
CA ILE A 467 6.95 -5.27 24.06
C ILE A 467 5.96 -4.39 24.82
N ASP A 468 6.45 -3.32 25.44
CA ASP A 468 5.62 -2.32 26.12
C ASP A 468 5.14 -1.26 25.11
N MET A 469 4.15 -1.65 24.28
CA MET A 469 3.51 -0.76 23.32
C MET A 469 2.51 0.17 24.02
N GLN A 470 2.52 1.44 23.66
CA GLN A 470 1.75 2.49 24.35
C GLN A 470 0.44 2.82 23.63
N PRO A 471 -0.63 3.19 24.33
CA PRO A 471 -1.88 3.60 23.69
C PRO A 471 -1.74 4.94 23.00
N LEU A 472 -2.46 5.11 21.90
CA LEU A 472 -2.63 6.40 21.21
C LEU A 472 -3.64 7.26 21.98
N GLU A 473 -3.20 8.37 22.57
CA GLU A 473 -4.08 9.32 23.25
C GLU A 473 -4.49 10.44 22.30
N SER A 474 -5.79 10.68 22.14
CA SER A 474 -6.32 11.73 21.27
C SER A 474 -6.67 12.99 22.08
N PHE A 475 -6.44 14.14 21.50
CA PHE A 475 -6.86 15.44 22.03
C PHE A 475 -7.34 16.36 20.91
N THR A 476 -8.08 17.41 21.28
CA THR A 476 -8.58 18.42 20.33
C THR A 476 -8.28 19.81 20.87
N PHE A 477 -7.90 20.73 19.99
CA PHE A 477 -7.66 22.13 20.32
C PHE A 477 -8.21 23.06 19.23
N LYS A 478 -8.30 24.37 19.51
CA LYS A 478 -8.72 25.37 18.54
C LYS A 478 -7.57 25.86 17.70
N GLY A 479 -7.55 25.47 16.43
CA GLY A 479 -6.54 25.82 15.43
C GLY A 479 -6.79 27.16 14.73
N ALA A 480 -6.37 27.25 13.47
CA ALA A 480 -6.66 28.38 12.60
C ALA A 480 -8.17 28.57 12.46
N ASN A 481 -8.63 29.78 12.19
CA ASN A 481 -10.04 30.13 12.11
C ASN A 481 -10.90 29.76 13.35
N ASN A 482 -10.28 29.30 14.43
CA ASN A 482 -10.96 28.74 15.59
C ASN A 482 -11.65 27.37 15.30
N ASP A 483 -11.21 26.67 14.26
CA ASP A 483 -11.68 25.33 13.93
C ASP A 483 -11.10 24.28 14.89
N ASP A 484 -11.81 23.15 15.04
CA ASP A 484 -11.32 22.02 15.83
C ASP A 484 -10.24 21.26 15.07
N VAL A 485 -9.07 21.14 15.68
CA VAL A 485 -7.91 20.39 15.16
C VAL A 485 -7.62 19.24 16.11
N GLN A 486 -7.54 18.03 15.57
CA GLN A 486 -7.22 16.83 16.34
C GLN A 486 -5.69 16.60 16.37
N GLY A 487 -5.21 16.23 17.54
CA GLY A 487 -3.84 15.72 17.73
C GLY A 487 -3.84 14.40 18.46
N PHE A 488 -2.70 13.74 18.38
CA PHE A 488 -2.43 12.48 19.06
C PHE A 488 -1.13 12.58 19.85
N LEU A 489 -1.06 11.78 20.93
CA LEU A 489 0.09 11.73 21.82
C LEU A 489 0.41 10.28 22.15
N ILE A 490 1.70 9.93 22.12
CA ILE A 490 2.25 8.66 22.62
C ILE A 490 3.25 8.98 23.71
N LYS A 491 3.08 8.35 24.85
CA LYS A 491 4.01 8.43 25.99
C LYS A 491 5.16 7.41 25.82
N PRO A 492 6.34 7.65 26.40
CA PRO A 492 7.40 6.65 26.37
C PRO A 492 7.06 5.44 27.27
N PRO A 493 7.59 4.25 26.99
CA PRO A 493 7.49 3.10 27.89
C PRO A 493 7.97 3.43 29.31
N GLY A 494 7.26 2.92 30.32
CA GLY A 494 7.56 3.22 31.72
C GLY A 494 7.35 4.68 32.11
N PHE A 495 6.39 5.36 31.47
CA PHE A 495 6.04 6.76 31.73
C PHE A 495 5.76 7.04 33.21
N ASP A 496 6.39 8.10 33.74
CA ASP A 496 6.19 8.61 35.11
C ASP A 496 5.64 10.05 35.03
N PRO A 497 4.41 10.33 35.48
CA PRO A 497 3.80 11.65 35.37
C PRO A 497 4.54 12.75 36.16
N ASN A 498 5.45 12.39 37.09
CA ASN A 498 6.23 13.32 37.87
C ASN A 498 7.55 13.74 37.18
N LYS A 499 7.87 13.11 36.03
CA LYS A 499 9.07 13.47 35.25
C LYS A 499 8.70 14.38 34.08
N ARG A 500 9.70 15.06 33.55
CA ARG A 500 9.59 15.84 32.31
C ARG A 500 10.33 15.13 31.19
N TYR A 501 9.68 15.08 30.04
CA TYR A 501 10.14 14.36 28.84
C TYR A 501 10.41 15.31 27.69
N PRO A 502 11.45 15.08 26.89
CA PRO A 502 11.63 15.79 25.64
C PRO A 502 10.54 15.41 24.64
N LEU A 503 10.28 16.27 23.66
CA LEU A 503 9.20 16.14 22.68
C LEU A 503 9.76 15.91 21.27
N LYS A 504 9.24 14.90 20.57
CA LYS A 504 9.28 14.78 19.11
C LYS A 504 7.91 15.18 18.56
N PHE A 505 7.86 16.30 17.86
CA PHE A 505 6.66 16.82 17.22
C PHE A 505 6.67 16.40 15.75
N LEU A 506 5.79 15.47 15.35
CA LEU A 506 5.76 14.89 14.01
C LEU A 506 4.80 15.64 13.10
N LEU A 507 5.26 15.93 11.90
CA LEU A 507 4.55 16.61 10.82
C LEU A 507 4.30 15.60 9.70
N HIS A 508 3.02 15.33 9.36
CA HIS A 508 2.73 14.35 8.30
C HIS A 508 2.94 14.92 6.90
N GLY A 509 3.15 14.02 5.95
CA GLY A 509 3.20 14.30 4.53
C GLY A 509 1.80 14.40 3.91
N GLY A 510 1.76 14.50 2.61
CA GLY A 510 0.58 14.76 1.81
C GLY A 510 0.75 16.05 1.04
N PRO A 511 0.09 17.20 1.41
CA PRO A 511 -0.49 17.54 2.73
C PRO A 511 -1.80 16.86 3.08
N GLN A 512 -2.54 16.38 2.08
CA GLN A 512 -3.79 15.66 2.25
C GLN A 512 -3.50 14.21 2.67
N GLY A 513 -3.28 14.03 3.95
CA GLY A 513 -3.06 12.79 4.67
C GLY A 513 -3.41 13.01 6.13
N ALA A 514 -3.27 12.01 6.99
CA ALA A 514 -3.54 12.17 8.42
C ALA A 514 -2.70 11.19 9.27
N TRP A 515 -2.39 11.61 10.49
CA TRP A 515 -2.00 10.70 11.56
C TRP A 515 -3.23 10.01 12.13
N GLY A 516 -3.07 8.78 12.56
CA GLY A 516 -4.16 8.01 13.13
C GLY A 516 -3.71 6.76 13.85
N ASN A 517 -4.69 5.93 14.20
CA ASN A 517 -4.47 4.62 14.83
C ASN A 517 -4.06 3.59 13.77
N SER A 518 -2.92 3.84 13.11
CA SER A 518 -2.41 3.02 12.01
C SER A 518 -0.93 2.71 12.19
N TRP A 519 -0.52 1.53 11.71
CA TRP A 519 0.86 1.08 11.73
C TRP A 519 1.65 1.60 10.53
N THR A 520 2.90 1.95 10.76
CA THR A 520 3.86 2.23 9.70
C THR A 520 5.26 1.74 10.09
N TYR A 521 6.01 1.23 9.13
CA TYR A 521 7.41 0.84 9.31
C TYR A 521 8.39 1.99 9.04
N ARG A 522 7.94 3.08 8.44
CA ARG A 522 8.78 4.25 8.06
C ARG A 522 8.87 5.29 9.17
N TRP A 523 7.75 5.83 9.59
CA TRP A 523 7.63 6.87 10.64
C TRP A 523 6.90 6.31 11.86
N ASN A 524 7.39 5.20 12.40
CA ASN A 524 6.73 4.52 13.51
C ASN A 524 6.82 5.34 14.79
N ALA A 525 5.69 5.89 15.23
CA ALA A 525 5.61 6.78 16.37
C ALA A 525 5.92 6.07 17.71
N GLU A 526 5.56 4.78 17.84
CA GLU A 526 5.89 3.93 18.98
C GLU A 526 7.42 3.78 19.13
N LEU A 527 8.10 3.46 18.02
CA LEU A 527 9.55 3.32 18.03
C LEU A 527 10.25 4.65 18.33
N LEU A 528 9.72 5.76 17.80
CA LEU A 528 10.25 7.10 18.07
C LEU A 528 10.03 7.54 19.53
N ALA A 529 8.95 7.09 20.18
CA ALA A 529 8.69 7.33 21.59
C ALA A 529 9.57 6.46 22.49
N ALA A 530 9.68 5.15 22.15
CA ALA A 530 10.46 4.19 22.92
C ALA A 530 11.96 4.49 22.91
N THR A 531 12.46 5.00 21.76
CA THR A 531 13.88 5.35 21.63
C THR A 531 14.19 6.60 22.45
N ALA A 532 14.96 6.41 23.53
CA ALA A 532 15.45 7.47 24.39
C ALA A 532 14.38 8.25 25.20
N ASN A 533 13.20 7.67 25.38
CA ASN A 533 12.13 8.16 26.25
C ASN A 533 11.59 9.55 25.85
N TYR A 534 11.09 9.69 24.65
CA TYR A 534 10.41 10.90 24.17
C TYR A 534 8.89 10.76 24.27
N VAL A 535 8.23 11.87 24.55
CA VAL A 535 6.82 12.02 24.19
C VAL A 535 6.77 12.31 22.69
N VAL A 536 5.88 11.64 21.96
CA VAL A 536 5.63 11.90 20.56
C VAL A 536 4.26 12.57 20.41
N VAL A 537 4.21 13.69 19.70
CA VAL A 537 2.95 14.40 19.37
C VAL A 537 2.81 14.49 17.86
N MET A 538 1.59 14.27 17.40
CA MET A 538 1.16 14.28 16.00
C MET A 538 -0.08 15.17 15.87
N ILE A 539 -0.07 16.11 14.91
CA ILE A 539 -1.19 17.05 14.69
C ILE A 539 -1.75 16.83 13.27
N ASN A 540 -3.07 16.76 13.16
CA ASN A 540 -3.80 16.76 11.90
C ASN A 540 -4.27 18.17 11.56
N PHE A 541 -3.37 18.96 10.99
CA PHE A 541 -3.59 20.36 10.64
C PHE A 541 -4.55 20.51 9.44
N HIS A 542 -5.03 21.74 9.17
CA HIS A 542 -5.83 22.06 7.99
C HIS A 542 -5.19 21.49 6.71
N GLY A 543 -5.96 20.78 5.91
CA GLY A 543 -5.52 19.97 4.79
C GLY A 543 -5.60 18.47 5.05
N SER A 544 -5.59 18.02 6.32
CA SER A 544 -5.65 16.61 6.66
C SER A 544 -6.96 15.96 6.20
N THR A 545 -6.87 14.67 5.83
CA THR A 545 -8.00 13.81 5.48
C THR A 545 -8.74 13.32 6.73
N GLY A 546 -9.96 12.78 6.56
CA GLY A 546 -10.74 12.25 7.67
C GLY A 546 -11.51 13.27 8.50
N TYR A 547 -11.56 14.56 8.08
CA TYR A 547 -12.26 15.67 8.75
C TYR A 547 -13.27 16.36 7.84
N GLY A 548 -13.64 15.73 6.73
CA GLY A 548 -14.52 16.24 5.68
C GLY A 548 -13.78 17.06 4.62
N GLN A 549 -14.37 17.14 3.42
CA GLN A 549 -13.70 17.71 2.25
C GLN A 549 -13.33 19.20 2.42
N LYS A 550 -14.15 19.98 3.12
CA LYS A 550 -13.85 21.39 3.41
C LYS A 550 -12.55 21.59 4.18
N PHE A 551 -12.26 20.69 5.13
CA PHE A 551 -11.01 20.72 5.90
C PHE A 551 -9.82 20.35 5.02
N THR A 552 -9.98 19.31 4.20
CA THR A 552 -8.98 18.86 3.22
C THR A 552 -8.67 19.96 2.18
N ASP A 553 -9.67 20.60 1.62
CA ASP A 553 -9.52 21.68 0.61
C ASP A 553 -8.83 22.93 1.17
N SER A 554 -8.86 23.14 2.47
CA SER A 554 -8.47 24.40 3.11
C SER A 554 -6.99 24.77 2.97
N ILE A 555 -6.15 23.81 2.57
CA ILE A 555 -4.71 24.02 2.39
C ILE A 555 -4.33 24.46 0.98
N SER A 556 -5.14 24.17 -0.04
CA SER A 556 -4.83 24.54 -1.41
C SER A 556 -4.66 26.06 -1.55
N GLY A 557 -3.48 26.50 -2.00
CA GLY A 557 -3.09 27.91 -2.07
C GLY A 557 -2.67 28.53 -0.72
N ASP A 558 -2.60 27.77 0.37
CA ASP A 558 -2.30 28.27 1.73
C ASP A 558 -1.31 27.37 2.51
N TRP A 559 -0.30 26.87 1.86
CA TRP A 559 0.59 25.81 2.35
C TRP A 559 1.31 26.11 3.67
N GLY A 560 1.76 27.35 3.87
CA GLY A 560 2.42 27.82 5.08
C GLY A 560 1.53 28.71 5.96
N GLY A 561 0.22 28.79 5.68
CA GLY A 561 -0.74 29.63 6.41
C GLY A 561 -1.45 28.89 7.54
N LYS A 562 -2.67 28.39 7.30
CA LYS A 562 -3.45 27.66 8.32
C LYS A 562 -2.73 26.47 8.92
N PRO A 563 -2.05 25.59 8.13
CA PRO A 563 -1.32 24.47 8.72
C PRO A 563 -0.23 24.90 9.70
N TYR A 564 0.53 25.95 9.39
CA TYR A 564 1.54 26.51 10.31
C TYR A 564 0.89 27.03 11.61
N ILE A 565 -0.26 27.74 11.50
CA ILE A 565 -0.99 28.22 12.67
C ILE A 565 -1.44 27.03 13.54
N ASP A 566 -1.93 25.96 12.94
CA ASP A 566 -2.35 24.75 13.66
C ASP A 566 -1.19 24.09 14.37
N VAL A 567 -0.06 23.93 13.69
CA VAL A 567 1.18 23.36 14.25
C VAL A 567 1.62 24.18 15.48
N MET A 568 1.68 25.51 15.38
CA MET A 568 2.13 26.36 16.49
C MET A 568 1.10 26.40 17.64
N LYS A 569 -0.18 26.46 17.36
CA LYS A 569 -1.24 26.39 18.40
C LYS A 569 -1.31 25.00 19.03
N GLY A 570 -1.08 23.95 18.26
CA GLY A 570 -0.97 22.58 18.76
C GLY A 570 0.19 22.44 19.74
N LEU A 571 1.35 23.00 19.41
CA LEU A 571 2.50 23.06 20.32
C LEU A 571 2.18 23.83 21.60
N ASP A 572 1.57 25.03 21.51
CA ASP A 572 1.12 25.80 22.66
C ASP A 572 0.15 25.02 23.56
N TYR A 573 -0.78 24.27 22.92
CA TYR A 573 -1.77 23.46 23.62
C TYR A 573 -1.12 22.32 24.42
N VAL A 574 -0.20 21.57 23.80
CA VAL A 574 0.45 20.42 24.48
C VAL A 574 1.38 20.86 25.58
N GLU A 575 2.14 21.96 25.41
CA GLU A 575 2.97 22.55 26.47
C GLU A 575 2.16 23.01 27.70
N LYS A 576 0.96 23.52 27.45
CA LYS A 576 0.05 24.00 28.50
C LYS A 576 -0.69 22.86 29.19
N THR A 577 -1.13 21.86 28.44
CA THR A 577 -2.04 20.80 28.90
C THR A 577 -1.29 19.65 29.53
N PHE A 578 -0.09 19.35 29.04
CA PHE A 578 0.70 18.19 29.46
C PHE A 578 1.97 18.64 30.19
N PRO A 579 1.93 18.82 31.53
CA PRO A 579 3.04 19.42 32.30
C PRO A 579 4.30 18.55 32.32
N PHE A 580 4.20 17.28 31.89
CA PHE A 580 5.33 16.40 31.73
C PHE A 580 6.15 16.66 30.45
N ILE A 581 5.69 17.53 29.53
CA ILE A 581 6.47 17.95 28.37
C ILE A 581 7.48 19.04 28.79
N ASP A 582 8.74 18.84 28.39
CA ASP A 582 9.79 19.83 28.62
C ASP A 582 9.95 20.73 27.40
N LYS A 583 9.31 21.89 27.42
CA LYS A 583 9.36 22.90 26.36
C LYS A 583 10.75 23.43 25.99
N ASN A 584 11.79 23.07 26.77
CA ASN A 584 13.16 23.41 26.44
C ASN A 584 13.86 22.30 25.67
N ARG A 585 13.18 21.18 25.37
CA ARG A 585 13.72 19.99 24.69
C ARG A 585 12.76 19.47 23.65
N GLU A 586 12.47 20.29 22.64
CA GLU A 586 11.48 20.00 21.58
C GLU A 586 12.16 19.94 20.21
N ALA A 587 11.85 18.91 19.44
CA ALA A 587 12.26 18.74 18.05
C ALA A 587 11.06 18.63 17.13
N ALA A 588 11.12 19.23 15.94
CA ALA A 588 10.14 19.02 14.87
C ALA A 588 10.70 18.12 13.78
N LEU A 589 9.92 17.12 13.37
CA LEU A 589 10.35 16.12 12.40
C LEU A 589 9.24 15.92 11.36
N GLY A 590 9.58 15.91 10.06
CA GLY A 590 8.59 15.64 9.02
C GLY A 590 9.19 15.20 7.71
N ALA A 591 8.37 14.57 6.88
CA ALA A 591 8.72 14.11 5.54
C ALA A 591 7.72 14.63 4.49
N SER A 592 8.18 14.80 3.24
CA SER A 592 7.36 15.26 2.13
C SER A 592 6.76 16.65 2.44
N TYR A 593 5.44 16.82 2.43
CA TYR A 593 4.85 18.06 2.95
C TYR A 593 5.26 18.33 4.41
N GLY A 594 5.39 17.31 5.26
CA GLY A 594 5.92 17.48 6.62
C GLY A 594 7.37 17.98 6.64
N GLY A 595 8.19 17.57 5.66
CA GLY A 595 9.53 18.11 5.40
C GLY A 595 9.50 19.57 4.91
N TYR A 596 8.54 19.91 4.05
CA TYR A 596 8.25 21.30 3.68
C TYR A 596 7.88 22.14 4.91
N MET A 597 6.97 21.66 5.75
CA MET A 597 6.58 22.37 6.97
C MET A 597 7.76 22.50 7.94
N ALA A 598 8.63 21.49 8.04
CA ALA A 598 9.88 21.57 8.78
C ALA A 598 10.79 22.68 8.24
N ASN A 599 10.93 22.80 6.92
CA ASN A 599 11.67 23.88 6.25
C ASN A 599 10.99 25.25 6.46
N TRP A 600 9.66 25.30 6.49
CA TRP A 600 8.89 26.50 6.76
C TRP A 600 9.11 27.01 8.19
N LEU A 601 9.11 26.10 9.15
CA LEU A 601 9.41 26.39 10.56
C LEU A 601 10.80 27.06 10.73
N LEU A 602 11.83 26.68 9.95
CA LEU A 602 13.17 27.31 10.01
C LEU A 602 13.12 28.82 9.78
N GLY A 603 12.24 29.28 8.88
CA GLY A 603 12.10 30.71 8.54
C GLY A 603 11.18 31.50 9.46
N HIS A 604 10.35 30.84 10.29
CA HIS A 604 9.24 31.47 10.98
C HIS A 604 9.23 31.31 12.49
N THR A 605 10.04 30.41 13.06
CA THR A 605 10.13 30.22 14.52
C THR A 605 11.51 29.67 14.94
N ASN A 606 11.89 29.95 16.20
CA ASN A 606 13.10 29.38 16.82
C ASN A 606 12.73 28.55 18.08
N ARG A 607 11.49 28.05 18.19
CA ARG A 607 11.06 27.29 19.37
C ARG A 607 11.74 25.93 19.48
N PHE A 608 11.92 25.26 18.37
CA PHE A 608 12.51 23.93 18.33
C PHE A 608 14.04 23.96 18.51
N LYS A 609 14.58 22.99 19.24
CA LYS A 609 16.04 22.84 19.46
C LYS A 609 16.73 22.27 18.24
N CYS A 610 16.04 21.44 17.48
CA CYS A 610 16.49 20.94 16.19
C CYS A 610 15.30 20.56 15.30
N ILE A 611 15.60 20.42 14.01
CA ILE A 611 14.64 20.03 12.98
C ILE A 611 15.19 18.84 12.21
N VAL A 612 14.30 17.96 11.78
CA VAL A 612 14.56 16.91 10.79
C VAL A 612 13.65 17.16 9.59
N SER A 613 14.25 17.51 8.46
CA SER A 613 13.58 17.66 7.17
C SER A 613 13.95 16.49 6.27
N HIS A 614 12.98 15.64 5.99
CA HIS A 614 13.14 14.51 5.08
C HIS A 614 12.36 14.79 3.79
N ASP A 615 13.06 14.75 2.63
CA ASP A 615 12.50 14.98 1.30
C ASP A 615 11.51 16.17 1.21
N GLY A 616 11.80 17.25 1.93
CA GLY A 616 10.95 18.43 2.00
C GLY A 616 11.20 19.40 0.85
N MET A 617 10.12 19.96 0.27
CA MET A 617 10.23 21.05 -0.69
C MET A 617 10.90 22.27 -0.05
N PHE A 618 11.85 22.89 -0.76
CA PHE A 618 12.57 24.08 -0.31
C PHE A 618 12.33 25.29 -1.23
N ASN A 619 12.37 25.05 -2.54
CA ASN A 619 12.08 26.04 -3.57
C ASN A 619 10.97 25.53 -4.50
N ALA A 620 9.76 26.07 -4.35
CA ALA A 620 8.58 25.62 -5.08
C ALA A 620 8.67 25.84 -6.59
N GLU A 621 9.36 26.92 -7.06
CA GLU A 621 9.52 27.17 -8.51
C GLU A 621 10.38 26.07 -9.15
N SER A 622 11.50 25.69 -8.55
CA SER A 622 12.35 24.61 -9.05
C SER A 622 11.72 23.23 -8.87
N ALA A 623 11.01 23.01 -7.76
CA ALA A 623 10.30 21.78 -7.50
C ALA A 623 9.25 21.46 -8.58
N TYR A 624 8.52 22.47 -9.08
CA TYR A 624 7.58 22.29 -10.19
C TYR A 624 8.22 21.68 -11.42
N GLY A 625 9.42 22.13 -11.80
CA GLY A 625 10.12 21.65 -13.00
C GLY A 625 10.77 20.28 -12.83
N THR A 626 10.81 19.76 -11.62
CA THR A 626 11.50 18.51 -11.28
C THR A 626 10.58 17.44 -10.65
N THR A 627 9.33 17.78 -10.28
CA THR A 627 8.34 16.78 -9.86
C THR A 627 7.81 15.98 -11.04
N GLU A 628 7.41 14.74 -10.78
CA GLU A 628 6.71 13.90 -11.76
C GLU A 628 5.19 14.16 -11.80
N GLU A 629 4.60 14.73 -10.73
CA GLU A 629 3.16 14.94 -10.55
C GLU A 629 2.76 16.43 -10.74
N LEU A 630 2.72 16.88 -11.97
CA LEU A 630 2.40 18.27 -12.28
C LEU A 630 0.95 18.66 -11.97
N TRP A 631 0.00 17.72 -12.03
CA TRP A 631 -1.39 17.95 -11.64
C TRP A 631 -1.48 18.48 -10.21
N PHE A 632 -0.73 17.88 -9.27
CA PHE A 632 -0.70 18.26 -7.87
C PHE A 632 -0.23 19.72 -7.70
N ALA A 633 0.94 20.06 -8.25
CA ALA A 633 1.47 21.42 -8.17
C ALA A 633 0.56 22.44 -8.86
N ASN A 634 -0.05 22.08 -10.00
CA ASN A 634 -1.02 22.94 -10.68
C ASN A 634 -2.26 23.23 -9.83
N TRP A 635 -2.76 22.25 -9.10
CA TRP A 635 -3.89 22.43 -8.19
C TRP A 635 -3.49 23.28 -6.98
N GLU A 636 -2.46 22.86 -6.27
CA GLU A 636 -2.06 23.45 -4.99
C GLU A 636 -1.61 24.92 -5.11
N PHE A 637 -0.98 25.30 -6.21
CA PHE A 637 -0.51 26.68 -6.44
C PHE A 637 -1.35 27.45 -7.47
N GLY A 638 -2.43 26.85 -7.99
CA GLY A 638 -3.37 27.48 -8.93
C GLY A 638 -2.85 27.62 -10.35
N GLY A 639 -1.89 26.81 -10.76
CA GLY A 639 -1.27 26.74 -12.08
C GLY A 639 0.26 26.79 -12.06
N PRO A 640 0.92 26.74 -13.21
CA PRO A 640 2.38 26.68 -13.30
C PRO A 640 3.08 27.97 -12.85
N PRO A 641 4.36 27.93 -12.43
CA PRO A 641 5.08 29.08 -11.86
C PRO A 641 5.19 30.28 -12.79
N TRP A 642 5.27 30.11 -14.10
CA TRP A 642 5.27 31.25 -15.05
C TRP A 642 3.92 32.01 -15.11
N LYS A 643 2.83 31.45 -14.55
CA LYS A 643 1.52 32.10 -14.41
C LYS A 643 1.22 32.54 -12.97
N LYS A 644 1.86 31.92 -11.97
CA LYS A 644 1.54 32.04 -10.54
C LYS A 644 2.77 32.30 -9.67
N ARG A 645 3.79 32.93 -10.21
CA ARG A 645 5.09 33.14 -9.54
C ARG A 645 4.99 33.64 -8.12
N ASP A 646 4.10 34.60 -7.85
CA ASP A 646 3.96 35.19 -6.51
C ASP A 646 3.48 34.17 -5.48
N VAL A 647 2.60 33.23 -5.88
CA VAL A 647 2.14 32.15 -5.00
C VAL A 647 3.28 31.17 -4.69
N TYR A 648 4.06 30.79 -5.71
CA TYR A 648 5.21 29.92 -5.54
C TYR A 648 6.26 30.54 -4.61
N ARG A 649 6.61 31.79 -4.79
CA ARG A 649 7.56 32.51 -3.92
C ARG A 649 7.03 32.66 -2.49
N LYS A 650 5.78 33.04 -2.35
CA LYS A 650 5.16 33.21 -1.03
C LYS A 650 5.31 31.96 -0.16
N TRP A 651 5.17 30.79 -0.76
CA TRP A 651 5.19 29.50 -0.04
C TRP A 651 6.52 28.75 -0.18
N SER A 652 7.56 29.37 -0.70
CA SER A 652 8.90 28.80 -0.80
C SER A 652 9.73 29.09 0.43
N PRO A 653 10.14 28.08 1.23
CA PRO A 653 10.97 28.30 2.43
C PRO A 653 12.28 29.02 2.17
N HIS A 654 12.90 28.86 1.02
CA HIS A 654 14.19 29.50 0.68
C HIS A 654 14.12 31.03 0.68
N GLU A 655 12.97 31.65 0.42
CA GLU A 655 12.74 33.11 0.49
C GLU A 655 12.95 33.66 1.92
N TYR A 656 12.86 32.80 2.93
CA TYR A 656 13.01 33.13 4.35
C TYR A 656 14.33 32.66 4.95
N ALA A 657 15.28 32.21 4.13
CA ALA A 657 16.53 31.58 4.58
C ALA A 657 17.39 32.48 5.49
N ALA A 658 17.31 33.81 5.35
CA ALA A 658 18.00 34.75 6.23
C ALA A 658 17.63 34.61 7.72
N ASN A 659 16.49 33.99 8.02
CA ASN A 659 16.01 33.77 9.39
C ASN A 659 16.49 32.44 10.01
N PHE A 660 17.09 31.54 9.23
CA PHE A 660 17.46 30.19 9.66
C PHE A 660 18.51 30.19 10.76
N LYS A 661 18.21 29.54 11.87
CA LYS A 661 19.11 29.42 13.03
C LYS A 661 19.09 28.03 13.67
N THR A 662 17.99 27.30 13.50
CA THR A 662 17.76 26.02 14.18
C THR A 662 18.59 24.90 13.55
N PRO A 663 19.36 24.14 14.34
CA PRO A 663 20.10 22.98 13.86
C PRO A 663 19.23 22.01 13.08
N THR A 664 19.68 21.58 11.89
CA THR A 664 18.84 20.83 10.96
C THR A 664 19.52 19.59 10.39
N LEU A 665 18.85 18.44 10.49
CA LEU A 665 19.18 17.22 9.73
C LEU A 665 18.35 17.22 8.44
N VAL A 666 19.02 17.15 7.30
CA VAL A 666 18.42 17.00 5.97
C VAL A 666 18.54 15.53 5.57
N VAL A 667 17.45 14.90 5.16
CA VAL A 667 17.42 13.51 4.67
C VAL A 667 16.84 13.49 3.27
N HIS A 668 17.47 12.79 2.32
CA HIS A 668 16.94 12.70 0.95
C HIS A 668 17.44 11.46 0.20
N GLY A 669 16.56 10.84 -0.62
CA GLY A 669 16.88 9.78 -1.56
C GLY A 669 17.23 10.31 -2.94
N GLN A 670 18.24 9.71 -3.62
CA GLN A 670 18.67 10.11 -4.97
C GLN A 670 17.56 9.91 -6.02
N ASN A 671 16.77 8.85 -5.86
CA ASN A 671 15.74 8.45 -6.83
C ASN A 671 14.35 9.01 -6.47
N ASP A 672 14.32 10.08 -5.68
CA ASP A 672 13.08 10.80 -5.38
C ASP A 672 12.72 11.70 -6.57
N TYR A 673 11.64 11.32 -7.28
CA TYR A 673 11.11 12.11 -8.40
C TYR A 673 9.79 12.80 -8.06
N ARG A 674 9.28 12.57 -6.86
CA ARG A 674 8.14 13.30 -6.27
C ARG A 674 8.58 14.68 -5.77
N LEU A 675 9.60 14.71 -4.91
CA LEU A 675 10.33 15.90 -4.49
C LEU A 675 11.82 15.68 -4.73
N ASP A 676 12.29 16.15 -5.87
CA ASP A 676 13.63 15.86 -6.40
C ASP A 676 14.74 16.19 -5.40
N VAL A 677 15.76 15.35 -5.34
CA VAL A 677 16.90 15.44 -4.40
C VAL A 677 17.58 16.80 -4.40
N SER A 678 17.45 17.59 -5.47
CA SER A 678 17.95 18.96 -5.55
C SER A 678 17.37 19.88 -4.46
N GLN A 679 16.15 19.60 -3.99
CA GLN A 679 15.54 20.35 -2.88
C GLN A 679 16.34 20.15 -1.58
N GLY A 680 16.79 18.93 -1.31
CA GLY A 680 17.65 18.62 -0.16
C GLY A 680 19.06 19.21 -0.30
N PHE A 681 19.65 19.20 -1.49
CA PHE A 681 20.95 19.82 -1.75
C PHE A 681 20.89 21.34 -1.59
N ASP A 682 19.85 21.98 -2.10
CA ASP A 682 19.66 23.43 -1.95
C ASP A 682 19.50 23.84 -0.49
N LEU A 683 18.65 23.15 0.28
CA LEU A 683 18.49 23.37 1.72
C LEU A 683 19.82 23.19 2.46
N PHE A 684 20.52 22.06 2.26
CA PHE A 684 21.76 21.74 2.97
C PHE A 684 22.85 22.76 2.67
N THR A 685 23.01 23.13 1.38
CA THR A 685 23.96 24.16 0.97
C THR A 685 23.67 25.51 1.63
N THR A 686 22.40 25.91 1.66
CA THR A 686 21.95 27.15 2.31
C THR A 686 22.28 27.16 3.79
N LEU A 687 21.98 26.08 4.52
CA LEU A 687 22.29 25.93 5.94
C LEU A 687 23.80 26.03 6.21
N GLN A 688 24.63 25.38 5.39
CA GLN A 688 26.09 25.42 5.53
C GLN A 688 26.65 26.82 5.26
N VAL A 689 26.18 27.52 4.24
CA VAL A 689 26.59 28.92 3.93
C VAL A 689 26.22 29.86 5.07
N LEU A 690 25.05 29.68 5.66
CA LEU A 690 24.58 30.44 6.83
C LEU A 690 25.26 30.02 8.15
N LYS A 691 26.13 29.00 8.13
CA LYS A 691 26.78 28.42 9.32
C LYS A 691 25.78 27.90 10.36
N VAL A 692 24.58 27.49 9.93
CA VAL A 692 23.63 26.80 10.78
C VAL A 692 24.12 25.36 10.95
N PRO A 693 24.22 24.84 12.19
CA PRO A 693 24.61 23.45 12.42
C PRO A 693 23.71 22.51 11.61
N SER A 694 24.28 21.76 10.69
CA SER A 694 23.50 20.87 9.83
C SER A 694 24.26 19.62 9.41
N LYS A 695 23.52 18.57 9.14
CA LYS A 695 23.97 17.26 8.63
C LYS A 695 23.07 16.86 7.48
N MET A 696 23.63 16.19 6.47
CA MET A 696 22.86 15.57 5.41
C MET A 696 23.02 14.06 5.47
N LEU A 697 21.90 13.34 5.49
CA LEU A 697 21.80 11.89 5.29
C LEU A 697 21.25 11.64 3.88
N TYR A 698 22.14 11.24 2.98
CA TYR A 698 21.85 11.03 1.58
C TYR A 698 21.85 9.54 1.25
N PHE A 699 20.79 9.07 0.60
CA PHE A 699 20.65 7.68 0.17
C PHE A 699 20.73 7.58 -1.37
N PRO A 700 21.80 7.04 -1.95
CA PRO A 700 21.99 6.97 -3.39
C PRO A 700 21.06 5.97 -4.10
N ASP A 701 20.42 5.10 -3.36
CA ASP A 701 19.65 3.96 -3.83
C ASP A 701 18.22 3.87 -3.26
N GLU A 702 17.73 4.97 -2.67
CA GLU A 702 16.32 5.14 -2.23
C GLU A 702 15.62 6.23 -3.02
N GLY A 703 14.28 6.15 -3.06
CA GLY A 703 13.39 7.16 -3.62
C GLY A 703 12.82 8.09 -2.55
N HIS A 704 11.56 8.51 -2.74
CA HIS A 704 10.80 9.30 -1.77
C HIS A 704 10.60 8.57 -0.44
N TRP A 705 10.63 7.26 -0.43
CA TRP A 705 10.57 6.42 0.75
C TRP A 705 11.87 5.67 0.97
N VAL A 706 12.35 5.64 2.22
CA VAL A 706 13.47 4.79 2.64
C VAL A 706 12.90 3.43 3.01
N LEU A 707 13.14 2.43 2.16
CA LEU A 707 12.47 1.13 2.23
C LEU A 707 13.40 -0.06 2.48
N LYS A 708 14.69 0.05 2.11
CA LYS A 708 15.64 -1.03 2.33
C LYS A 708 15.93 -1.19 3.84
N PRO A 709 15.96 -2.40 4.38
CA PRO A 709 16.04 -2.64 5.82
C PRO A 709 17.22 -1.95 6.51
N GLN A 710 18.44 -2.06 5.96
CA GLN A 710 19.63 -1.41 6.55
C GLN A 710 19.63 0.10 6.36
N ASN A 711 19.08 0.62 5.26
CA ASN A 711 18.88 2.06 5.07
C ASN A 711 17.87 2.61 6.09
N SER A 712 16.80 1.89 6.33
CA SER A 712 15.81 2.22 7.37
C SER A 712 16.45 2.22 8.76
N GLN A 713 17.30 1.23 9.08
CA GLN A 713 18.06 1.19 10.34
C GLN A 713 18.97 2.42 10.51
N LEU A 714 19.71 2.78 9.46
CA LEU A 714 20.57 3.96 9.46
C LEU A 714 19.75 5.24 9.62
N TRP A 715 18.57 5.31 8.96
CA TRP A 715 17.64 6.43 9.08
C TRP A 715 17.22 6.63 10.55
N TYR A 716 16.64 5.60 11.18
CA TYR A 716 16.19 5.68 12.58
C TYR A 716 17.32 6.03 13.53
N LYS A 717 18.48 5.41 13.36
CA LYS A 717 19.67 5.72 14.18
C LYS A 717 20.08 7.18 14.01
N THR A 718 20.23 7.66 12.79
CA THR A 718 20.74 9.02 12.51
C THR A 718 19.76 10.10 12.99
N VAL A 719 18.45 9.87 12.79
CA VAL A 719 17.39 10.78 13.24
C VAL A 719 17.37 10.87 14.77
N ASN A 720 17.40 9.73 15.47
CA ASN A 720 17.40 9.71 16.94
C ASN A 720 18.68 10.31 17.51
N ASP A 721 19.86 9.99 17.00
CA ASP A 721 21.14 10.56 17.41
C ASP A 721 21.15 12.09 17.24
N TRP A 722 20.59 12.60 16.13
CA TRP A 722 20.48 14.03 15.87
C TRP A 722 19.57 14.73 16.89
N VAL A 723 18.40 14.18 17.12
CA VAL A 723 17.45 14.74 18.10
C VAL A 723 18.03 14.69 19.51
N ASP A 724 18.67 13.59 19.89
CA ASP A 724 19.31 13.42 21.19
C ASP A 724 20.44 14.44 21.42
N GLN A 725 21.22 14.76 20.39
CA GLN A 725 22.30 15.74 20.48
C GLN A 725 21.81 17.14 20.90
N TRP A 726 20.58 17.50 20.53
CA TRP A 726 20.06 18.85 20.75
C TRP A 726 18.98 18.93 21.84
N CYS A 727 18.34 17.81 22.17
CA CYS A 727 17.23 17.75 23.12
C CYS A 727 17.53 17.00 24.42
N LYS A 728 18.75 16.49 24.63
CA LYS A 728 19.19 15.86 25.89
C LYS A 728 20.15 16.68 26.75
#